data_d6813ab58a2ca7b124eaeb908388bae4
#
_entry.id   d6813ab58a2ca7b124eaeb908388bae4
#
_cell.length_a   1.000
_cell.length_b   1.000
_cell.length_c   1.000
_cell.angle_alpha   90.00
_cell.angle_beta   90.00
_cell.angle_gamma   90.00
#
_symmetry.space_group_name_H-M   'P 1'
#
loop_
_entity.id
_entity.type
_entity.pdbx_description
1 polymer ?
#
loop_
_entity_poly.entity_id
_entity_poly.type
_entity_poly.pdbx_seq_one_letter_code
_entity_poly.pdbx_strand_id
1 'polypeptide(L)'
;MLGLQSKQNPIQNPHTISTAHMGPLRKLRRVIENCCTSGGPATMSPIGVRLSVQDRYVTIDNGILQLTLSKPDGIVTGVQYNGVDNLMEVLNKEDNRGYWDLVWSEPGSNGIFDVIKGTDFRIIAEDDNRVEVSFTRMWDPSLKGTLVPLNIDKRFIVLRGSSGFYTYAIYEHLEGWPDFDIAETRVAFKLRKDKFQYMALADNRQRIMPMPDDRLPGRGQQLAYPEAVLLTNPINPELRDEVDDKYQYSIENKDNKVHGWVSFDPPIGFWQITPSNEFRTGGPVKQNLTSHVGPTTLAIFFSAHYSGADLVPKFRGGEYWKKVFGPVFMYLNSSWIFTDPQLLWEDAKIQMQIEVDSWPYNFPLSEDYPTIEQRGSVTGRLLIRDRHADDDYIYADSAYVGLALPGDTGSWQRECKGYQFWTRADAFGNFTISNVRTGDYNLYAWVPGFIGDYKFDATISITSGCFIDLGDIVYAPPRDGPTLWEIGIPDRSAAEFYVPDPNPNYVNRLYINHPDKFRQYGLWERYAELYPDGDLVYTVGESDYTKDWFFAQVTRKSDDQTSYIPTTWQIRFKLDTVYQNGSYKLRIAIASATYSELQVRFNNLNINPPHFSTGLIGRDNSIARHGIHGLYRLYSIDVKSVWLVEGENTIFLTQSRSTSPFQGIMYDYLRLEGPSGSDANERI
;
A
#
# COMPACT_ATOMS: atom_id res chain seq x y z
N MET A 1 -54.52 -1.01 16.17
CA MET A 1 -55.08 0.10 15.38
C MET A 1 -54.11 1.24 15.43
N LEU A 2 -53.59 1.53 14.29
CA LEU A 2 -53.02 2.72 13.73
C LEU A 2 -51.92 2.31 12.78
N GLY A 3 -52.25 2.44 11.56
CA GLY A 3 -51.57 2.09 10.36
C GLY A 3 -50.48 3.10 9.98
N LEU A 4 -49.42 2.56 9.40
CA LEU A 4 -48.42 3.30 8.64
C LEU A 4 -48.52 2.89 7.18
N GLN A 5 -48.95 3.83 6.36
CA GLN A 5 -48.99 3.71 4.93
C GLN A 5 -47.57 3.73 4.33
N SER A 6 -47.23 2.69 3.58
CA SER A 6 -46.10 2.65 2.68
C SER A 6 -46.33 3.51 1.44
N LYS A 7 -45.49 4.49 1.19
CA LYS A 7 -45.41 5.16 -0.11
C LYS A 7 -44.44 4.37 -1.00
N GLN A 8 -44.96 3.69 -1.97
CA GLN A 8 -44.25 3.13 -3.12
C GLN A 8 -43.82 4.29 -4.05
N ASN A 9 -42.55 4.39 -4.36
CA ASN A 9 -42.03 5.15 -5.49
C ASN A 9 -41.72 4.19 -6.65
N PRO A 10 -41.97 4.59 -7.90
CA PRO A 10 -41.91 3.69 -9.05
C PRO A 10 -40.50 3.38 -9.50
N ILE A 11 -40.28 2.15 -9.88
CA ILE A 11 -39.11 1.55 -10.52
C ILE A 11 -38.77 2.31 -11.80
N GLN A 12 -37.61 2.93 -11.88
CA GLN A 12 -37.02 3.41 -13.12
C GLN A 12 -36.05 2.39 -13.69
N ASN A 13 -36.22 2.11 -14.97
CA ASN A 13 -35.44 1.17 -15.81
C ASN A 13 -33.94 1.48 -15.84
N PRO A 14 -33.03 0.50 -15.74
CA PRO A 14 -31.59 0.72 -15.80
C PRO A 14 -31.05 0.49 -17.22
N HIS A 15 -31.28 1.43 -18.14
CA HIS A 15 -30.52 1.52 -19.38
C HIS A 15 -30.48 2.97 -19.86
N THR A 16 -29.62 3.73 -19.27
CA THR A 16 -28.92 4.89 -19.90
C THR A 16 -27.88 5.39 -18.88
N ILE A 17 -26.62 5.05 -19.08
CA ILE A 17 -25.52 5.75 -18.41
C ILE A 17 -25.58 7.17 -18.93
N SER A 18 -26.10 8.04 -18.09
CA SER A 18 -26.33 9.43 -18.36
C SER A 18 -25.00 10.15 -18.60
N THR A 19 -24.81 10.64 -19.81
CA THR A 19 -23.76 11.60 -20.21
C THR A 19 -23.79 12.92 -19.39
N ALA A 20 -24.63 13.04 -18.38
CA ALA A 20 -24.78 14.20 -17.52
C ALA A 20 -23.66 14.37 -16.49
N HIS A 21 -22.92 13.31 -16.11
CA HIS A 21 -21.79 13.43 -15.15
C HIS A 21 -20.48 13.90 -15.81
N MET A 22 -20.36 13.84 -17.13
CA MET A 22 -19.19 14.38 -17.84
C MET A 22 -19.25 15.91 -18.07
N GLY A 23 -20.38 16.54 -17.87
CA GLY A 23 -20.56 17.98 -18.06
C GLY A 23 -19.74 18.87 -17.12
N PRO A 24 -19.72 18.60 -15.81
CA PRO A 24 -18.92 19.38 -14.86
C PRO A 24 -17.42 19.21 -15.06
N LEU A 25 -16.94 17.97 -15.31
CA LEU A 25 -15.53 17.68 -15.54
C LEU A 25 -15.01 18.30 -16.86
N ARG A 26 -15.82 18.28 -17.92
CA ARG A 26 -15.46 18.97 -19.19
C ARG A 26 -15.49 20.49 -19.04
N LYS A 27 -16.40 21.05 -18.23
CA LYS A 27 -16.39 22.49 -17.93
C LYS A 27 -15.21 22.87 -17.05
N LEU A 28 -14.89 22.07 -16.04
CA LEU A 28 -13.72 22.26 -15.16
C LEU A 28 -12.44 22.16 -15.98
N ARG A 29 -12.30 21.13 -16.83
CA ARG A 29 -11.19 20.98 -17.75
C ARG A 29 -11.02 22.20 -18.66
N ARG A 30 -12.11 22.73 -19.23
CA ARG A 30 -12.08 23.94 -20.07
C ARG A 30 -11.70 25.20 -19.28
N VAL A 31 -12.08 25.30 -18.02
CA VAL A 31 -11.66 26.38 -17.11
C VAL A 31 -10.19 26.22 -16.73
N ILE A 32 -9.75 25.00 -16.39
CA ILE A 32 -8.37 24.69 -16.04
C ILE A 32 -7.47 24.82 -17.28
N GLU A 33 -7.88 24.31 -18.45
CA GLU A 33 -7.16 24.48 -19.72
C GLU A 33 -7.03 25.97 -20.07
N ASN A 34 -8.07 26.76 -19.87
CA ASN A 34 -8.02 28.20 -20.07
C ASN A 34 -7.20 28.95 -19.02
N CYS A 35 -7.15 28.46 -17.79
CA CYS A 35 -6.37 29.07 -16.69
C CYS A 35 -4.92 28.60 -16.68
N CYS A 36 -4.65 27.36 -17.04
CA CYS A 36 -3.30 26.78 -17.05
C CYS A 36 -2.57 26.96 -18.39
N THR A 37 -3.30 27.22 -19.50
CA THR A 37 -2.71 27.36 -20.84
C THR A 37 -2.90 28.72 -21.49
N SER A 38 -3.72 29.62 -20.93
CA SER A 38 -4.05 30.92 -21.55
C SER A 38 -3.06 32.03 -21.16
N GLY A 39 -1.86 31.96 -21.64
CA GLY A 39 -0.85 33.02 -21.45
C GLY A 39 0.34 32.95 -22.41
N GLY A 40 0.32 32.06 -23.40
CA GLY A 40 1.35 31.95 -24.43
C GLY A 40 0.83 32.43 -25.79
N PRO A 41 1.69 32.97 -26.66
CA PRO A 41 1.30 33.37 -28.00
C PRO A 41 0.87 32.16 -28.83
N ALA A 42 -0.21 32.34 -29.59
CA ALA A 42 -0.70 31.54 -30.74
C ALA A 42 -0.35 30.06 -30.78
N THR A 43 -1.37 29.23 -30.90
CA THR A 43 -1.34 27.80 -31.25
C THR A 43 -0.26 27.43 -32.28
N MET A 44 0.98 27.25 -31.83
CA MET A 44 1.98 26.52 -32.63
C MET A 44 1.59 25.03 -32.54
N SER A 45 1.55 24.34 -33.68
CA SER A 45 1.56 22.86 -33.69
C SER A 45 2.66 22.38 -32.77
N PRO A 46 2.40 21.39 -31.90
CA PRO A 46 3.43 20.93 -30.95
C PRO A 46 4.69 20.56 -31.75
N ILE A 47 5.82 21.14 -31.33
CA ILE A 47 7.14 20.87 -31.93
C ILE A 47 7.36 19.35 -31.83
N GLY A 48 7.93 18.74 -32.87
CA GLY A 48 8.33 17.33 -32.87
C GLY A 48 9.35 17.06 -31.75
N VAL A 49 9.40 15.83 -31.29
CA VAL A 49 10.36 15.43 -30.24
C VAL A 49 11.76 15.40 -30.87
N ARG A 50 12.71 16.03 -30.21
CA ARG A 50 14.10 16.13 -30.65
C ARG A 50 15.02 15.41 -29.66
N LEU A 51 15.94 14.61 -30.20
CA LEU A 51 16.99 13.93 -29.44
C LEU A 51 18.34 14.61 -29.75
N SER A 52 19.09 14.89 -28.70
CA SER A 52 20.50 15.32 -28.81
C SER A 52 21.37 14.41 -27.98
N VAL A 53 22.32 13.74 -28.60
CA VAL A 53 23.27 12.83 -27.96
C VAL A 53 24.65 13.44 -27.93
N GLN A 54 25.19 13.65 -26.74
CA GLN A 54 26.54 14.14 -26.48
C GLN A 54 27.39 13.05 -25.83
N ASP A 55 28.65 13.34 -25.55
CA ASP A 55 29.54 12.36 -24.92
C ASP A 55 29.05 11.91 -23.54
N ARG A 56 28.58 12.86 -22.71
CA ARG A 56 28.17 12.61 -21.30
C ARG A 56 26.68 12.71 -21.05
N TYR A 57 25.91 13.26 -21.99
CA TYR A 57 24.49 13.52 -21.78
C TYR A 57 23.66 13.15 -23.00
N VAL A 58 22.44 12.78 -22.72
CA VAL A 58 21.35 12.64 -23.68
C VAL A 58 20.26 13.63 -23.29
N THR A 59 19.83 14.47 -24.24
CA THR A 59 18.78 15.45 -24.03
C THR A 59 17.63 15.17 -24.97
N ILE A 60 16.41 15.10 -24.43
CA ILE A 60 15.17 14.92 -25.19
C ILE A 60 14.28 16.14 -24.93
N ASP A 61 13.87 16.80 -26.01
CA ASP A 61 13.11 18.04 -25.98
C ASP A 61 11.88 17.93 -26.89
N ASN A 62 10.68 18.14 -26.35
CA ASN A 62 9.44 18.17 -27.13
C ASN A 62 8.81 19.56 -27.21
N GLY A 63 9.55 20.60 -26.83
CA GLY A 63 9.11 22.00 -26.85
C GLY A 63 8.28 22.40 -25.62
N ILE A 64 7.89 21.45 -24.74
CA ILE A 64 7.17 21.69 -23.47
C ILE A 64 8.14 21.48 -22.30
N LEU A 65 8.89 20.39 -22.35
CA LEU A 65 9.93 20.06 -21.37
C LEU A 65 11.22 19.63 -22.08
N GLN A 66 12.33 19.77 -21.38
CA GLN A 66 13.61 19.18 -21.77
C GLN A 66 14.08 18.24 -20.67
N LEU A 67 14.25 16.95 -21.01
CA LEU A 67 14.75 15.90 -20.13
C LEU A 67 16.23 15.66 -20.42
N THR A 68 17.10 15.77 -19.43
CA THR A 68 18.54 15.50 -19.54
C THR A 68 18.92 14.27 -18.72
N LEU A 69 19.56 13.31 -19.39
CA LEU A 69 20.00 12.04 -18.84
C LEU A 69 21.52 11.92 -18.93
N SER A 70 22.19 11.45 -17.89
CA SER A 70 23.62 11.12 -17.96
C SER A 70 23.86 9.88 -18.83
N LYS A 71 24.96 9.87 -19.56
CA LYS A 71 25.36 8.77 -20.46
C LYS A 71 26.73 8.22 -20.03
N PRO A 72 26.87 6.90 -19.85
CA PRO A 72 25.89 5.83 -20.08
C PRO A 72 24.97 5.53 -18.88
N ASP A 73 25.07 6.24 -17.75
CA ASP A 73 24.45 5.90 -16.47
C ASP A 73 22.91 5.88 -16.52
N GLY A 74 22.28 6.73 -17.33
CA GLY A 74 20.82 6.87 -17.39
C GLY A 74 20.22 7.45 -16.10
N ILE A 75 20.88 8.45 -15.52
CA ILE A 75 20.39 9.24 -14.40
C ILE A 75 19.71 10.49 -14.93
N VAL A 76 18.54 10.84 -14.44
CA VAL A 76 17.89 12.11 -14.75
C VAL A 76 18.62 13.22 -14.00
N THR A 77 19.47 13.95 -14.71
CA THR A 77 20.29 15.03 -14.14
C THR A 77 19.59 16.37 -14.21
N GLY A 78 18.61 16.50 -15.13
CA GLY A 78 17.85 17.72 -15.30
C GLY A 78 16.48 17.52 -15.95
N VAL A 79 15.54 18.34 -15.50
CA VAL A 79 14.21 18.53 -16.10
C VAL A 79 13.99 20.04 -16.20
N GLN A 80 14.06 20.58 -17.40
CA GLN A 80 13.75 21.98 -17.68
C GLN A 80 12.26 22.08 -18.02
N TYR A 81 11.56 23.01 -17.38
CA TYR A 81 10.13 23.20 -17.60
C TYR A 81 9.69 24.61 -17.21
N ASN A 82 8.85 25.23 -18.03
CA ASN A 82 8.18 26.50 -17.78
C ASN A 82 9.14 27.62 -17.28
N GLY A 83 10.28 27.79 -18.00
CA GLY A 83 11.27 28.82 -17.70
C GLY A 83 12.19 28.51 -16.49
N VAL A 84 12.03 27.35 -15.84
CA VAL A 84 12.96 26.87 -14.81
C VAL A 84 13.97 25.96 -15.46
N ASP A 85 15.25 26.28 -15.35
CA ASP A 85 16.35 25.57 -16.01
C ASP A 85 16.47 24.12 -15.54
N ASN A 86 16.19 23.86 -14.27
CA ASN A 86 16.20 22.52 -13.71
C ASN A 86 15.28 22.41 -12.49
N LEU A 87 14.32 21.50 -12.55
CA LEU A 87 13.44 21.16 -11.42
C LEU A 87 14.10 20.20 -10.42
N MET A 88 15.18 19.51 -10.83
CA MET A 88 15.90 18.58 -9.96
C MET A 88 16.81 19.32 -8.99
N GLU A 89 17.11 18.70 -7.83
CA GLU A 89 17.96 19.33 -6.79
C GLU A 89 19.41 19.52 -7.27
N VAL A 90 19.70 20.73 -7.68
CA VAL A 90 20.99 21.09 -8.29
C VAL A 90 22.15 21.08 -7.29
N LEU A 91 21.89 21.19 -5.98
CA LEU A 91 22.90 21.08 -4.93
C LEU A 91 23.34 19.63 -4.70
N ASN A 92 22.56 18.66 -5.12
CA ASN A 92 22.95 17.26 -5.11
C ASN A 92 23.93 16.97 -6.25
N LYS A 93 24.79 15.97 -6.04
CA LYS A 93 25.54 15.35 -7.15
C LYS A 93 24.55 14.85 -8.19
N GLU A 94 24.94 14.82 -9.46
CA GLU A 94 24.06 14.44 -10.56
C GLU A 94 23.49 13.03 -10.39
N ASP A 95 24.29 12.09 -9.90
CA ASP A 95 23.86 10.70 -9.66
C ASP A 95 22.89 10.56 -8.47
N ASN A 96 22.57 11.63 -7.77
CA ASN A 96 21.64 11.68 -6.64
C ASN A 96 20.44 12.62 -6.89
N ARG A 97 20.03 12.80 -8.15
CA ARG A 97 18.87 13.65 -8.54
C ARG A 97 17.65 12.83 -8.94
N GLY A 98 17.67 12.19 -10.10
CA GLY A 98 16.58 11.31 -10.57
C GLY A 98 17.13 9.96 -11.00
N TYR A 99 16.79 8.89 -10.28
CA TYR A 99 17.41 7.59 -10.48
C TYR A 99 16.49 6.43 -10.16
N TRP A 100 16.78 5.29 -10.76
CA TRP A 100 16.33 3.98 -10.28
C TRP A 100 17.32 3.44 -9.27
N ASP A 101 16.82 2.85 -8.19
CA ASP A 101 17.64 2.18 -7.18
C ASP A 101 17.03 0.85 -6.73
N LEU A 102 17.85 0.08 -6.05
CA LEU A 102 17.42 -1.09 -5.32
C LEU A 102 18.26 -1.28 -4.05
N VAL A 103 17.67 -1.99 -3.09
CA VAL A 103 18.38 -2.52 -1.91
C VAL A 103 18.36 -4.03 -2.02
N TRP A 104 19.53 -4.64 -2.13
CA TRP A 104 19.68 -6.07 -2.31
C TRP A 104 20.69 -6.66 -1.31
N SER A 105 20.66 -7.97 -1.13
CA SER A 105 21.66 -8.68 -0.31
C SER A 105 21.87 -10.09 -0.83
N GLU A 106 23.05 -10.65 -0.59
CA GLU A 106 23.23 -12.11 -0.59
C GLU A 106 22.45 -12.69 0.61
N PRO A 107 22.01 -13.97 0.55
CA PRO A 107 21.29 -14.59 1.64
C PRO A 107 22.03 -14.52 2.97
N GLY A 108 21.38 -13.95 3.98
CA GLY A 108 21.97 -13.77 5.32
C GLY A 108 22.92 -12.59 5.48
N SER A 109 23.13 -11.78 4.44
CA SER A 109 23.98 -10.59 4.48
C SER A 109 23.18 -9.31 4.69
N ASN A 110 23.87 -8.23 5.01
CA ASN A 110 23.27 -6.89 5.11
C ASN A 110 22.88 -6.35 3.72
N GLY A 111 21.85 -5.49 3.71
CA GLY A 111 21.40 -4.83 2.49
C GLY A 111 22.46 -3.88 1.91
N ILE A 112 22.62 -3.93 0.59
CA ILE A 112 23.48 -3.05 -0.21
C ILE A 112 22.56 -2.11 -0.99
N PHE A 113 22.73 -0.81 -0.81
CA PHE A 113 22.06 0.22 -1.61
C PHE A 113 22.80 0.40 -2.94
N ASP A 114 22.09 0.26 -4.04
CA ASP A 114 22.63 0.34 -5.39
C ASP A 114 21.80 1.31 -6.24
N VAL A 115 22.36 2.46 -6.58
CA VAL A 115 21.84 3.33 -7.64
C VAL A 115 22.15 2.67 -8.98
N ILE A 116 21.12 2.30 -9.72
CA ILE A 116 21.26 1.55 -10.97
C ILE A 116 21.86 2.45 -12.04
N LYS A 117 23.14 2.28 -12.30
CA LYS A 117 23.87 2.96 -13.37
C LYS A 117 23.97 2.03 -14.59
N GLY A 118 23.58 2.54 -15.76
CA GLY A 118 23.79 1.85 -17.03
C GLY A 118 25.26 1.79 -17.40
N THR A 119 25.62 0.81 -18.20
CA THR A 119 26.95 0.67 -18.80
C THR A 119 26.93 0.86 -20.33
N ASP A 120 25.73 0.77 -20.90
CA ASP A 120 25.50 0.96 -22.34
C ASP A 120 24.25 1.81 -22.59
N PHE A 121 24.27 2.59 -23.67
CA PHE A 121 23.17 3.46 -24.10
C PHE A 121 22.73 3.10 -25.52
N ARG A 122 21.39 3.05 -25.74
CA ARG A 122 20.79 2.80 -27.06
C ARG A 122 19.60 3.70 -27.31
N ILE A 123 19.46 4.10 -28.57
CA ILE A 123 18.24 4.73 -29.09
C ILE A 123 17.33 3.60 -29.56
N ILE A 124 16.13 3.52 -28.98
CA ILE A 124 15.13 2.50 -29.34
C ILE A 124 14.20 3.04 -30.41
N ALA A 125 13.76 4.29 -30.26
CA ALA A 125 12.97 5.01 -31.24
C ALA A 125 13.34 6.48 -31.24
N GLU A 126 13.32 7.07 -32.42
CA GLU A 126 13.49 8.51 -32.64
C GLU A 126 12.66 8.92 -33.85
N ASP A 127 11.55 9.60 -33.62
CA ASP A 127 10.70 10.18 -34.63
C ASP A 127 10.04 11.47 -34.10
N ASP A 128 9.31 12.20 -34.95
CA ASP A 128 8.64 13.44 -34.58
C ASP A 128 7.60 13.29 -33.44
N ASN A 129 7.11 12.09 -33.21
CA ASN A 129 6.06 11.83 -32.23
C ASN A 129 6.58 11.28 -30.90
N ARG A 130 7.77 10.64 -30.91
CA ARG A 130 8.37 10.06 -29.73
C ARG A 130 9.86 9.87 -29.82
N VAL A 131 10.48 9.87 -28.65
CA VAL A 131 11.83 9.34 -28.45
C VAL A 131 11.76 8.33 -27.32
N GLU A 132 12.30 7.12 -27.55
CA GLU A 132 12.54 6.11 -26.51
C GLU A 132 14.01 5.77 -26.47
N VAL A 133 14.61 5.84 -25.28
CA VAL A 133 16.03 5.53 -25.05
C VAL A 133 16.18 4.47 -23.96
N SER A 134 17.25 3.69 -24.06
CA SER A 134 17.58 2.57 -23.16
C SER A 134 18.96 2.76 -22.56
N PHE A 135 19.06 2.41 -21.27
CA PHE A 135 20.31 2.36 -20.51
C PHE A 135 20.41 0.99 -19.84
N THR A 136 21.31 0.15 -20.34
CA THR A 136 21.43 -1.23 -19.90
C THR A 136 22.62 -1.43 -19.00
N ARG A 137 22.49 -2.34 -18.04
CA ARG A 137 23.55 -2.90 -17.21
C ARG A 137 23.43 -4.42 -17.25
N MET A 138 24.44 -5.08 -17.83
CA MET A 138 24.49 -6.53 -17.88
C MET A 138 25.36 -7.05 -16.74
N TRP A 139 24.89 -8.09 -16.07
CA TRP A 139 25.64 -8.75 -15.00
C TRP A 139 26.50 -9.88 -15.56
N ASP A 140 27.66 -10.07 -14.99
CA ASP A 140 28.54 -11.22 -15.25
C ASP A 140 29.17 -11.74 -13.93
N PRO A 141 29.69 -12.99 -13.90
CA PRO A 141 30.21 -13.61 -12.68
C PRO A 141 31.32 -12.83 -11.96
N SER A 142 32.05 -11.94 -12.63
CA SER A 142 33.09 -11.12 -11.99
C SER A 142 32.50 -10.05 -11.07
N LEU A 143 31.23 -9.75 -11.23
CA LEU A 143 30.48 -8.74 -10.44
C LEU A 143 29.81 -9.33 -9.18
N LYS A 144 29.99 -10.64 -8.92
CA LYS A 144 29.41 -11.31 -7.74
C LYS A 144 29.84 -10.61 -6.45
N GLY A 145 28.86 -10.38 -5.55
CA GLY A 145 29.06 -9.67 -4.29
C GLY A 145 29.22 -8.15 -4.41
N THR A 146 29.34 -7.63 -5.62
CA THR A 146 29.47 -6.19 -5.89
C THR A 146 28.18 -5.60 -6.43
N LEU A 147 27.58 -6.27 -7.41
CA LEU A 147 26.31 -5.87 -8.01
C LEU A 147 25.29 -7.01 -7.92
N VAL A 148 24.02 -6.64 -7.83
CA VAL A 148 22.91 -7.60 -7.86
C VAL A 148 22.99 -8.42 -9.14
N PRO A 149 22.80 -9.76 -9.08
CA PRO A 149 22.86 -10.62 -10.27
C PRO A 149 21.62 -10.47 -11.15
N LEU A 150 21.49 -9.30 -11.77
CA LEU A 150 20.41 -8.93 -12.68
C LEU A 150 20.94 -8.22 -13.90
N ASN A 151 20.43 -8.59 -15.08
CA ASN A 151 20.42 -7.70 -16.24
C ASN A 151 19.32 -6.68 -16.03
N ILE A 152 19.64 -5.41 -16.22
CA ILE A 152 18.68 -4.31 -16.04
C ILE A 152 18.70 -3.42 -17.26
N ASP A 153 17.50 -3.16 -17.82
CA ASP A 153 17.28 -2.22 -18.91
C ASP A 153 16.33 -1.12 -18.45
N LYS A 154 16.85 0.08 -18.24
CA LYS A 154 16.07 1.27 -17.90
C LYS A 154 15.68 2.02 -19.15
N ARG A 155 14.40 2.35 -19.28
CA ARG A 155 13.85 3.04 -20.43
C ARG A 155 13.25 4.38 -20.05
N PHE A 156 13.42 5.36 -20.95
CA PHE A 156 12.79 6.68 -20.83
C PHE A 156 12.11 7.02 -22.15
N ILE A 157 10.89 7.55 -22.07
CA ILE A 157 10.07 7.89 -23.23
C ILE A 157 9.56 9.32 -23.07
N VAL A 158 9.70 10.13 -24.12
CA VAL A 158 9.08 11.44 -24.25
C VAL A 158 8.21 11.44 -25.49
N LEU A 159 6.95 11.86 -25.34
CA LEU A 159 5.99 11.93 -26.44
C LEU A 159 5.75 13.37 -26.87
N ARG A 160 5.42 13.55 -28.15
CA ARG A 160 5.02 14.85 -28.71
C ARG A 160 3.78 15.39 -27.97
N GLY A 161 3.85 16.65 -27.57
CA GLY A 161 2.72 17.32 -26.90
C GLY A 161 2.44 16.86 -25.48
N SER A 162 3.21 15.91 -24.92
CA SER A 162 3.07 15.46 -23.55
C SER A 162 3.79 16.39 -22.57
N SER A 163 3.14 16.81 -21.51
CA SER A 163 3.75 17.62 -20.45
C SER A 163 4.36 16.71 -19.37
N GLY A 164 5.30 15.85 -19.78
CA GLY A 164 5.94 14.90 -18.89
C GLY A 164 6.74 13.84 -19.66
N PHE A 165 7.27 12.89 -18.91
CA PHE A 165 8.03 11.76 -19.46
C PHE A 165 7.70 10.47 -18.73
N TYR A 166 7.82 9.35 -19.43
CA TYR A 166 7.61 8.01 -18.88
C TYR A 166 8.95 7.34 -18.59
N THR A 167 8.97 6.49 -17.56
CA THR A 167 10.10 5.62 -17.30
C THR A 167 9.64 4.24 -16.86
N TYR A 168 10.34 3.21 -17.31
CA TYR A 168 10.14 1.83 -16.89
C TYR A 168 11.47 1.08 -16.87
N ALA A 169 11.50 -0.07 -16.20
CA ALA A 169 12.69 -0.91 -16.20
C ALA A 169 12.33 -2.38 -16.34
N ILE A 170 13.19 -3.13 -17.00
CA ILE A 170 13.13 -4.58 -17.17
C ILE A 170 14.27 -5.17 -16.37
N TYR A 171 13.93 -6.05 -15.42
CA TYR A 171 14.90 -6.81 -14.62
C TYR A 171 14.85 -8.26 -15.05
N GLU A 172 16.02 -8.90 -15.24
CA GLU A 172 16.12 -10.28 -15.65
C GLU A 172 17.24 -10.99 -14.88
N HIS A 173 16.89 -12.08 -14.21
CA HIS A 173 17.80 -13.02 -13.57
C HIS A 173 17.89 -14.28 -14.43
N LEU A 174 19.06 -14.61 -14.93
CA LEU A 174 19.24 -15.79 -15.78
C LEU A 174 19.38 -17.05 -14.95
N GLU A 175 19.00 -18.18 -15.55
CA GLU A 175 19.12 -19.48 -14.94
C GLU A 175 20.58 -19.80 -14.53
N GLY A 176 20.74 -20.34 -13.32
CA GLY A 176 22.05 -20.70 -12.76
C GLY A 176 22.81 -19.53 -12.12
N TRP A 177 22.28 -18.32 -12.10
CA TRP A 177 22.90 -17.18 -11.43
C TRP A 177 22.79 -17.24 -9.90
N PRO A 178 23.63 -16.49 -9.15
CA PRO A 178 23.67 -16.56 -7.69
C PRO A 178 22.36 -16.15 -7.01
N ASP A 179 22.13 -16.74 -5.85
CA ASP A 179 21.02 -16.40 -4.96
C ASP A 179 21.16 -14.97 -4.42
N PHE A 180 20.02 -14.27 -4.27
CA PHE A 180 19.97 -12.93 -3.70
C PHE A 180 18.55 -12.59 -3.20
N ASP A 181 18.44 -11.48 -2.46
CA ASP A 181 17.19 -10.91 -1.97
C ASP A 181 17.07 -9.45 -2.45
N ILE A 182 15.86 -8.95 -2.75
CA ILE A 182 15.60 -7.54 -3.06
C ILE A 182 14.67 -6.96 -1.98
N ALA A 183 15.21 -6.18 -1.06
CA ALA A 183 14.41 -5.55 -0.01
C ALA A 183 13.61 -4.33 -0.51
N GLU A 184 14.12 -3.63 -1.53
CA GLU A 184 13.46 -2.47 -2.14
C GLU A 184 13.90 -2.31 -3.59
N THR A 185 12.98 -1.88 -4.47
CA THR A 185 13.31 -1.26 -5.76
C THR A 185 12.29 -0.18 -6.07
N ARG A 186 12.80 0.95 -6.59
CA ARG A 186 12.00 2.15 -6.85
C ARG A 186 12.64 3.07 -7.89
N VAL A 187 11.86 4.06 -8.32
CA VAL A 187 12.40 5.27 -8.97
C VAL A 187 12.19 6.46 -8.04
N ALA A 188 13.20 7.31 -7.93
CA ALA A 188 13.22 8.47 -7.05
C ALA A 188 13.59 9.74 -7.82
N PHE A 189 12.86 10.83 -7.59
CA PHE A 189 13.18 12.16 -8.12
C PHE A 189 13.28 13.14 -6.97
N LYS A 190 14.46 13.71 -6.77
CA LYS A 190 14.74 14.74 -5.75
C LYS A 190 14.62 16.10 -6.39
N LEU A 191 13.63 16.86 -5.97
CA LEU A 191 13.30 18.17 -6.51
C LEU A 191 14.02 19.28 -5.76
N ARG A 192 14.12 20.44 -6.37
CA ARG A 192 14.73 21.64 -5.78
C ARG A 192 14.04 22.03 -4.47
N LYS A 193 14.75 21.94 -3.35
CA LYS A 193 14.25 22.30 -2.02
C LYS A 193 13.95 23.80 -1.85
N ASP A 194 14.58 24.67 -2.64
CA ASP A 194 14.29 26.10 -2.66
C ASP A 194 13.01 26.47 -3.38
N LYS A 195 12.38 25.53 -4.11
CA LYS A 195 11.15 25.72 -4.87
C LYS A 195 9.98 24.87 -4.38
N PHE A 196 10.17 23.57 -4.26
CA PHE A 196 9.11 22.63 -3.94
C PHE A 196 8.94 22.47 -2.44
N GLN A 197 7.84 23.00 -1.90
CA GLN A 197 7.57 23.03 -0.47
C GLN A 197 6.23 22.44 -0.09
N TYR A 198 5.30 22.32 -1.04
CA TYR A 198 3.96 21.82 -0.80
C TYR A 198 3.80 20.41 -1.37
N MET A 199 3.41 19.47 -0.51
CA MET A 199 3.18 18.06 -0.88
C MET A 199 1.68 17.78 -0.96
N ALA A 200 1.25 17.02 -1.99
CA ALA A 200 -0.10 16.51 -2.13
C ALA A 200 -0.08 15.00 -2.38
N LEU A 201 -0.85 14.26 -1.58
CA LEU A 201 -0.96 12.80 -1.59
C LEU A 201 -2.41 12.33 -1.80
N ALA A 202 -3.35 13.06 -1.24
CA ALA A 202 -4.79 12.84 -1.31
C ALA A 202 -5.49 14.18 -1.06
N ASP A 203 -6.79 14.26 -1.34
CA ASP A 203 -7.55 15.52 -1.17
C ASP A 203 -7.47 16.08 0.26
N ASN A 204 -7.43 15.20 1.26
CA ASN A 204 -7.32 15.56 2.67
C ASN A 204 -5.89 15.43 3.24
N ARG A 205 -4.89 15.12 2.42
CA ARG A 205 -3.48 14.98 2.85
C ARG A 205 -2.56 15.81 1.97
N GLN A 206 -2.61 17.11 2.21
CA GLN A 206 -1.83 18.13 1.50
C GLN A 206 -1.34 19.17 2.50
N ARG A 207 -0.09 19.60 2.39
CA ARG A 207 0.46 20.62 3.27
C ARG A 207 1.81 21.15 2.81
N ILE A 208 2.22 22.31 3.35
CA ILE A 208 3.63 22.72 3.35
C ILE A 208 4.39 21.76 4.26
N MET A 209 5.50 21.22 3.74
CA MET A 209 6.34 20.25 4.42
C MET A 209 7.56 20.89 5.09
N PRO A 210 8.09 20.30 6.18
CA PRO A 210 9.40 20.69 6.70
C PRO A 210 10.49 20.41 5.65
N MET A 211 11.53 21.24 5.72
CA MET A 211 12.68 21.13 4.82
C MET A 211 13.70 20.11 5.36
N PRO A 212 14.57 19.55 4.52
CA PRO A 212 15.62 18.65 4.97
C PRO A 212 16.48 19.23 6.11
N ASP A 213 16.76 20.53 6.04
CA ASP A 213 17.58 21.23 7.04
C ASP A 213 16.89 21.33 8.40
N ASP A 214 15.56 21.25 8.48
CA ASP A 214 14.79 21.27 9.73
C ASP A 214 15.00 20.00 10.57
N ARG A 215 15.52 18.93 9.96
CA ARG A 215 15.82 17.65 10.63
C ARG A 215 17.24 17.58 11.20
N LEU A 216 18.07 18.61 10.94
CA LEU A 216 19.46 18.66 11.41
C LEU A 216 19.54 19.08 12.89
N PRO A 217 20.62 18.70 13.60
CA PRO A 217 20.87 19.16 14.96
C PRO A 217 20.77 20.69 15.09
N GLY A 218 20.07 21.15 16.12
CA GLY A 218 19.80 22.58 16.37
C GLY A 218 18.49 23.10 15.76
N ARG A 219 17.88 22.33 14.82
CA ARG A 219 16.53 22.60 14.29
C ARG A 219 15.55 21.46 14.59
N GLY A 220 16.03 20.23 14.65
CA GLY A 220 15.27 19.04 14.95
C GLY A 220 15.92 18.19 16.04
N GLN A 221 15.08 17.49 16.79
CA GLN A 221 15.45 16.50 17.79
C GLN A 221 15.03 15.12 17.30
N GLN A 222 15.99 14.19 17.18
CA GLN A 222 15.70 12.79 16.86
C GLN A 222 14.88 12.15 17.98
N LEU A 223 13.88 11.36 17.61
CA LEU A 223 13.02 10.62 18.53
C LEU A 223 13.43 9.13 18.60
N ALA A 224 12.70 8.35 19.40
CA ALA A 224 13.01 6.94 19.64
C ALA A 224 12.98 6.09 18.36
N TYR A 225 12.08 6.37 17.41
CA TYR A 225 12.14 5.78 16.09
C TYR A 225 13.09 6.59 15.20
N PRO A 226 14.08 5.97 14.54
CA PRO A 226 15.22 6.69 13.93
C PRO A 226 14.88 7.72 12.86
N GLU A 227 13.73 7.58 12.22
CA GLU A 227 13.32 8.48 11.13
C GLU A 227 12.44 9.64 11.61
N ALA A 228 11.92 9.58 12.84
CA ALA A 228 11.05 10.60 13.41
C ALA A 228 11.85 11.73 14.06
N VAL A 229 11.45 12.96 13.81
CA VAL A 229 12.11 14.18 14.30
C VAL A 229 11.08 15.15 14.85
N LEU A 230 11.29 15.61 16.09
CA LEU A 230 10.57 16.75 16.64
C LEU A 230 11.21 18.05 16.13
N LEU A 231 10.43 18.90 15.47
CA LEU A 231 10.86 20.16 14.87
C LEU A 231 10.92 21.24 15.94
N THR A 232 12.10 21.50 16.51
CA THR A 232 12.26 22.44 17.64
C THR A 232 12.47 23.88 17.19
N ASN A 233 13.12 24.08 16.03
CA ASN A 233 13.37 25.41 15.46
C ASN A 233 13.39 25.35 13.91
N PRO A 234 12.24 24.97 13.29
CA PRO A 234 12.16 24.85 11.84
C PRO A 234 12.26 26.19 11.12
N ILE A 235 12.61 26.15 9.81
CA ILE A 235 12.68 27.32 8.94
C ILE A 235 11.30 28.00 8.84
N ASN A 236 10.24 27.19 8.65
CA ASN A 236 8.87 27.68 8.77
C ASN A 236 8.42 27.59 10.24
N PRO A 237 8.25 28.72 10.95
CA PRO A 237 7.85 28.71 12.37
C PRO A 237 6.51 28.06 12.66
N GLU A 238 5.61 27.95 11.66
CA GLU A 238 4.30 27.30 11.81
C GLU A 238 4.45 25.78 12.04
N LEU A 239 5.57 25.20 11.68
CA LEU A 239 5.87 23.78 11.88
C LEU A 239 6.53 23.47 13.23
N ARG A 240 6.78 24.51 14.06
CA ARG A 240 7.42 24.33 15.38
C ARG A 240 6.59 23.40 16.25
N ASP A 241 7.28 22.54 16.99
CA ASP A 241 6.71 21.55 17.91
C ASP A 241 5.85 20.45 17.22
N GLU A 242 6.02 20.27 15.89
CA GLU A 242 5.47 19.11 15.17
C GLU A 242 6.49 17.97 15.10
N VAL A 243 5.98 16.74 15.03
CA VAL A 243 6.77 15.57 14.66
C VAL A 243 6.59 15.28 13.19
N ASP A 244 7.73 15.16 12.48
CA ASP A 244 7.78 14.75 11.09
C ASP A 244 8.50 13.42 10.93
N ASP A 245 7.82 12.48 10.25
CA ASP A 245 8.36 11.18 9.84
C ASP A 245 7.80 10.81 8.47
N LYS A 246 8.67 10.41 7.54
CA LYS A 246 8.27 10.03 6.18
C LYS A 246 7.18 8.93 6.16
N TYR A 247 7.12 8.09 7.19
CA TYR A 247 6.13 7.02 7.30
C TYR A 247 4.71 7.50 7.59
N GLN A 248 4.55 8.75 8.03
CA GLN A 248 3.23 9.37 8.17
C GLN A 248 2.57 9.67 6.82
N TYR A 249 3.33 9.67 5.71
CA TYR A 249 2.88 10.10 4.38
C TYR A 249 2.76 8.95 3.37
N SER A 250 2.49 7.74 3.83
CA SER A 250 2.27 6.57 2.97
C SER A 250 0.88 6.56 2.33
N ILE A 251 0.74 5.82 1.22
CA ILE A 251 -0.53 5.55 0.56
C ILE A 251 -0.64 4.05 0.28
N GLU A 252 -1.84 3.48 0.37
CA GLU A 252 -2.12 2.11 -0.05
C GLU A 252 -2.05 1.95 -1.57
N ASN A 253 -1.64 0.79 -2.06
CA ASN A 253 -1.50 0.53 -3.49
C ASN A 253 -2.75 0.91 -4.30
N LYS A 254 -3.96 0.58 -3.78
CA LYS A 254 -5.24 0.86 -4.47
C LYS A 254 -5.47 2.35 -4.73
N ASP A 255 -4.94 3.22 -3.88
CA ASP A 255 -5.13 4.67 -3.91
C ASP A 255 -3.89 5.42 -4.42
N ASN A 256 -2.72 4.78 -4.46
CA ASN A 256 -1.45 5.40 -4.83
C ASN A 256 -1.28 5.46 -6.36
N LYS A 257 -2.16 6.22 -7.01
CA LYS A 257 -2.12 6.45 -8.46
C LYS A 257 -1.49 7.78 -8.83
N VAL A 258 -1.60 8.81 -7.99
CA VAL A 258 -0.96 10.11 -8.18
C VAL A 258 -0.54 10.70 -6.84
N HIS A 259 0.63 11.29 -6.79
CA HIS A 259 1.13 12.15 -5.70
C HIS A 259 2.26 13.03 -6.21
N GLY A 260 2.60 14.06 -5.48
CA GLY A 260 3.69 14.93 -5.91
C GLY A 260 3.87 16.19 -5.07
N TRP A 261 4.53 17.15 -5.68
CA TRP A 261 4.98 18.38 -5.03
C TRP A 261 4.68 19.61 -5.88
N VAL A 262 4.43 20.72 -5.21
CA VAL A 262 4.14 22.01 -5.84
C VAL A 262 5.16 23.05 -5.39
N SER A 263 5.67 23.79 -6.38
CA SER A 263 6.42 25.05 -6.22
C SER A 263 5.43 26.23 -6.28
N PHE A 264 5.66 27.27 -5.48
CA PHE A 264 4.85 28.49 -5.52
C PHE A 264 5.46 29.57 -6.43
N ASP A 265 6.76 29.51 -6.71
CA ASP A 265 7.48 30.52 -7.52
C ASP A 265 8.51 29.87 -8.45
N PRO A 266 8.17 29.73 -9.75
CA PRO A 266 6.82 29.84 -10.34
C PRO A 266 5.91 28.68 -9.88
N PRO A 267 4.57 28.82 -9.99
CA PRO A 267 3.62 27.75 -9.68
C PRO A 267 3.77 26.58 -10.65
N ILE A 268 4.44 25.53 -10.19
CA ILE A 268 4.72 24.30 -10.95
C ILE A 268 4.39 23.10 -10.08
N GLY A 269 3.65 22.14 -10.64
CA GLY A 269 3.48 20.80 -10.07
C GLY A 269 4.42 19.79 -10.72
N PHE A 270 5.01 18.92 -9.90
CA PHE A 270 5.75 17.73 -10.31
C PHE A 270 5.04 16.51 -9.72
N TRP A 271 4.42 15.73 -10.59
CA TRP A 271 3.51 14.65 -10.19
C TRP A 271 4.01 13.31 -10.70
N GLN A 272 3.97 12.32 -9.82
CA GLN A 272 4.19 10.95 -10.19
C GLN A 272 2.86 10.23 -10.34
N ILE A 273 2.61 9.68 -11.51
CA ILE A 273 1.42 8.91 -11.83
C ILE A 273 1.81 7.46 -12.07
N THR A 274 1.13 6.56 -11.36
CA THR A 274 1.28 5.11 -11.51
C THR A 274 -0.06 4.54 -11.98
N PRO A 275 -0.23 4.29 -13.28
CA PRO A 275 -1.55 3.93 -13.85
C PRO A 275 -2.03 2.54 -13.44
N SER A 276 -1.11 1.63 -13.14
CA SER A 276 -1.40 0.25 -12.76
C SER A 276 -0.60 -0.19 -11.54
N ASN A 277 -1.17 -1.11 -10.76
CA ASN A 277 -0.52 -1.75 -9.63
C ASN A 277 0.00 -3.16 -9.96
N GLU A 278 -0.09 -3.61 -11.23
CA GLU A 278 0.23 -5.00 -11.63
C GLU A 278 1.65 -5.43 -11.25
N PHE A 279 2.60 -4.51 -11.22
CA PHE A 279 4.02 -4.74 -10.91
C PHE A 279 4.37 -4.51 -9.42
N ARG A 280 3.42 -4.05 -8.59
CA ARG A 280 3.59 -3.87 -7.13
C ARG A 280 3.30 -5.17 -6.38
N THR A 281 3.79 -5.25 -5.14
CA THR A 281 3.63 -6.42 -4.26
C THR A 281 2.66 -6.16 -3.12
N GLY A 282 2.18 -7.23 -2.48
CA GLY A 282 1.37 -7.17 -1.25
C GLY A 282 -0.12 -6.85 -1.45
N GLY A 283 -0.58 -6.84 -2.72
CA GLY A 283 -1.99 -6.61 -3.04
C GLY A 283 -2.46 -5.15 -2.84
N PRO A 284 -3.80 -4.92 -2.85
CA PRO A 284 -4.38 -3.58 -2.93
C PRO A 284 -4.17 -2.71 -1.69
N VAL A 285 -4.14 -3.31 -0.49
CA VAL A 285 -4.05 -2.54 0.77
C VAL A 285 -2.62 -2.33 1.28
N LYS A 286 -1.61 -2.93 0.65
CA LYS A 286 -0.21 -2.74 1.03
C LYS A 286 0.17 -1.26 0.92
N GLN A 287 0.74 -0.71 2.01
CA GLN A 287 1.19 0.69 2.06
C GLN A 287 2.58 0.86 1.46
N ASN A 288 2.78 1.96 0.73
CA ASN A 288 4.08 2.39 0.21
C ASN A 288 4.36 3.85 0.55
N LEU A 289 5.63 4.17 0.69
CA LEU A 289 6.08 5.56 0.80
C LEU A 289 5.83 6.29 -0.52
N THR A 290 5.56 7.58 -0.43
CA THR A 290 5.38 8.50 -1.56
C THR A 290 6.52 9.49 -1.67
N SER A 291 7.21 9.74 -0.56
CA SER A 291 8.29 10.70 -0.43
C SER A 291 9.36 10.18 0.52
N HIS A 292 10.50 10.82 0.47
CA HIS A 292 11.58 10.69 1.43
C HIS A 292 11.72 12.00 2.23
N VAL A 293 12.87 12.25 2.83
CA VAL A 293 13.16 13.54 3.46
C VAL A 293 13.35 14.61 2.38
N GLY A 294 12.58 15.70 2.47
CA GLY A 294 12.56 16.79 1.50
C GLY A 294 11.65 16.53 0.30
N PRO A 295 11.63 17.43 -0.69
CA PRO A 295 10.79 17.31 -1.86
C PRO A 295 11.29 16.21 -2.80
N THR A 296 10.86 14.98 -2.51
CA THR A 296 11.22 13.77 -3.25
C THR A 296 9.94 13.03 -3.62
N THR A 297 9.82 12.57 -4.85
CA THR A 297 8.76 11.64 -5.26
C THR A 297 9.32 10.23 -5.42
N LEU A 298 8.57 9.23 -4.98
CA LEU A 298 8.96 7.81 -5.03
C LEU A 298 7.89 6.99 -5.74
N ALA A 299 8.26 6.25 -6.80
CA ALA A 299 7.50 5.10 -7.28
C ALA A 299 8.13 3.84 -6.70
N ILE A 300 7.50 3.25 -5.70
CA ILE A 300 7.97 2.01 -5.07
C ILE A 300 7.29 0.82 -5.74
N PHE A 301 8.09 -0.17 -6.13
CA PHE A 301 7.64 -1.41 -6.74
C PHE A 301 7.75 -2.59 -5.76
N PHE A 302 8.91 -2.78 -5.15
CA PHE A 302 9.13 -3.68 -4.02
C PHE A 302 9.51 -2.88 -2.78
N SER A 303 9.00 -3.28 -1.61
CA SER A 303 9.40 -2.66 -0.35
C SER A 303 9.00 -3.53 0.84
N ALA A 304 9.90 -3.64 1.80
CA ALA A 304 9.65 -4.24 3.12
C ALA A 304 8.97 -3.25 4.10
N HIS A 305 8.65 -2.04 3.68
CA HIS A 305 7.97 -1.06 4.52
C HIS A 305 6.56 -1.54 4.89
N TYR A 306 6.16 -1.41 6.14
CA TYR A 306 4.90 -1.83 6.76
C TYR A 306 4.70 -3.35 6.84
N SER A 307 4.80 -4.08 5.74
CA SER A 307 4.59 -5.55 5.69
C SER A 307 5.79 -6.37 6.13
N GLY A 308 6.98 -5.75 6.20
CA GLY A 308 8.19 -6.40 6.71
C GLY A 308 8.88 -7.34 5.73
N ALA A 309 9.81 -8.12 6.28
CA ALA A 309 10.72 -8.99 5.51
C ALA A 309 10.02 -10.19 4.83
N ASP A 310 8.75 -10.48 5.18
CA ASP A 310 8.00 -11.54 4.52
C ASP A 310 7.59 -11.15 3.08
N LEU A 311 7.71 -9.86 2.73
CA LEU A 311 7.43 -9.32 1.39
C LEU A 311 8.70 -9.05 0.56
N VAL A 312 9.83 -9.53 1.00
CA VAL A 312 11.11 -9.42 0.28
C VAL A 312 11.23 -10.57 -0.72
N PRO A 313 11.29 -10.30 -2.04
CA PRO A 313 11.57 -11.33 -3.04
C PRO A 313 12.92 -12.02 -2.78
N LYS A 314 12.88 -13.34 -2.70
CA LYS A 314 14.07 -14.18 -2.45
C LYS A 314 14.30 -15.09 -3.63
N PHE A 315 15.39 -14.90 -4.33
CA PHE A 315 15.78 -15.69 -5.49
C PHE A 315 16.74 -16.78 -5.04
N ARG A 316 16.40 -18.05 -5.37
CA ARG A 316 17.13 -19.23 -4.87
C ARG A 316 17.29 -20.29 -5.95
N GLY A 317 18.38 -21.06 -5.81
CA GLY A 317 18.63 -22.22 -6.68
C GLY A 317 18.87 -21.86 -8.14
N GLY A 318 19.26 -20.62 -8.43
CA GLY A 318 19.50 -20.17 -9.80
C GLY A 318 18.24 -20.10 -10.66
N GLU A 319 17.07 -19.84 -10.07
CA GLU A 319 15.80 -19.72 -10.80
C GLU A 319 15.84 -18.58 -11.84
N TYR A 320 15.27 -18.83 -13.01
CA TYR A 320 15.04 -17.77 -14.00
C TYR A 320 13.92 -16.85 -13.55
N TRP A 321 14.09 -15.55 -13.73
CA TRP A 321 13.04 -14.57 -13.45
C TRP A 321 13.19 -13.32 -14.33
N LYS A 322 12.06 -12.78 -14.78
CA LYS A 322 11.99 -11.53 -15.52
C LYS A 322 10.76 -10.74 -15.12
N LYS A 323 10.90 -9.43 -14.95
CA LYS A 323 9.77 -8.55 -14.63
C LYS A 323 9.96 -7.14 -15.18
N VAL A 324 8.87 -6.56 -15.66
CA VAL A 324 8.79 -5.16 -16.10
C VAL A 324 8.13 -4.34 -15.00
N PHE A 325 8.76 -3.24 -14.62
CA PHE A 325 8.27 -2.27 -13.65
C PHE A 325 7.90 -0.98 -14.37
N GLY A 326 6.64 -0.58 -14.32
CA GLY A 326 6.12 0.58 -15.03
C GLY A 326 5.56 0.25 -16.41
N PRO A 327 5.45 1.25 -17.32
CA PRO A 327 5.84 2.65 -17.16
C PRO A 327 5.09 3.41 -16.07
N VAL A 328 5.81 4.31 -15.39
CA VAL A 328 5.26 5.36 -14.57
C VAL A 328 5.44 6.70 -15.27
N PHE A 329 4.53 7.64 -15.05
CA PHE A 329 4.53 8.93 -15.73
C PHE A 329 4.90 10.06 -14.76
N MET A 330 5.92 10.82 -15.09
CA MET A 330 6.29 12.05 -14.42
C MET A 330 5.60 13.21 -15.13
N TYR A 331 4.47 13.66 -14.59
CA TYR A 331 3.65 14.72 -15.16
C TYR A 331 4.05 16.08 -14.59
N LEU A 332 4.08 17.08 -15.45
CA LEU A 332 4.38 18.48 -15.12
C LEU A 332 3.20 19.36 -15.49
N ASN A 333 2.78 20.22 -14.58
CA ASN A 333 1.81 21.26 -14.87
C ASN A 333 2.23 22.60 -14.26
N SER A 334 1.63 23.68 -14.72
CA SER A 334 1.93 25.02 -14.22
C SER A 334 0.74 25.96 -14.34
N SER A 335 0.71 26.99 -13.52
CA SER A 335 -0.28 28.06 -13.59
C SER A 335 0.42 29.42 -13.66
N TRP A 336 -0.05 30.31 -14.52
CA TRP A 336 0.45 31.68 -14.63
C TRP A 336 -0.40 32.70 -13.85
N ILE A 337 -1.60 32.28 -13.42
CA ILE A 337 -2.61 33.20 -12.89
C ILE A 337 -2.86 32.95 -11.39
N PHE A 338 -2.67 31.72 -10.92
CA PHE A 338 -3.01 31.33 -9.55
C PHE A 338 -1.86 30.63 -8.85
N THR A 339 -1.61 31.03 -7.61
CA THR A 339 -0.66 30.38 -6.69
C THR A 339 -1.31 29.28 -5.84
N ASP A 340 -2.60 28.97 -6.06
CA ASP A 340 -3.31 27.93 -5.32
C ASP A 340 -2.86 26.54 -5.77
N PRO A 341 -2.16 25.77 -4.91
CA PRO A 341 -1.69 24.43 -5.24
C PRO A 341 -2.83 23.44 -5.51
N GLN A 342 -4.03 23.72 -5.02
CA GLN A 342 -5.20 22.87 -5.24
C GLN A 342 -5.57 22.77 -6.73
N LEU A 343 -5.41 23.82 -7.51
CA LEU A 343 -5.68 23.79 -8.95
C LEU A 343 -4.73 22.86 -9.70
N LEU A 344 -3.45 22.85 -9.31
CA LEU A 344 -2.46 21.95 -9.90
C LEU A 344 -2.71 20.50 -9.49
N TRP A 345 -3.19 20.26 -8.27
CA TRP A 345 -3.60 18.95 -7.79
C TRP A 345 -4.83 18.41 -8.54
N GLU A 346 -5.88 19.24 -8.75
CA GLU A 346 -7.06 18.83 -9.50
C GLU A 346 -6.72 18.46 -10.96
N ASP A 347 -5.86 19.25 -11.61
CA ASP A 347 -5.36 18.94 -12.96
C ASP A 347 -4.54 17.64 -12.98
N ALA A 348 -3.69 17.41 -11.98
CA ALA A 348 -2.93 16.16 -11.85
C ALA A 348 -3.83 14.93 -11.69
N LYS A 349 -4.96 15.04 -10.96
CA LYS A 349 -5.96 13.97 -10.86
C LYS A 349 -6.67 13.69 -12.19
N ILE A 350 -6.94 14.72 -12.97
CA ILE A 350 -7.50 14.56 -14.32
C ILE A 350 -6.49 13.83 -15.22
N GLN A 351 -5.23 14.24 -15.20
CA GLN A 351 -4.19 13.57 -15.97
C GLN A 351 -4.01 12.11 -15.50
N MET A 352 -4.02 11.87 -14.19
CA MET A 352 -3.96 10.52 -13.64
C MET A 352 -5.07 9.63 -14.20
N GLN A 353 -6.30 10.14 -14.30
CA GLN A 353 -7.40 9.36 -14.85
C GLN A 353 -7.18 9.05 -16.34
N ILE A 354 -6.66 10.01 -17.11
CA ILE A 354 -6.28 9.80 -18.52
C ILE A 354 -5.25 8.68 -18.65
N GLU A 355 -4.25 8.66 -17.77
CA GLU A 355 -3.20 7.63 -17.79
C GLU A 355 -3.77 6.25 -17.40
N VAL A 356 -4.66 6.18 -16.42
CA VAL A 356 -5.34 4.95 -16.01
C VAL A 356 -6.21 4.40 -17.13
N ASP A 357 -6.97 5.26 -17.81
CA ASP A 357 -7.85 4.87 -18.93
C ASP A 357 -7.07 4.44 -20.18
N SER A 358 -5.82 4.94 -20.31
CA SER A 358 -4.92 4.62 -21.42
C SER A 358 -4.06 3.36 -21.16
N TRP A 359 -4.15 2.77 -19.97
CA TRP A 359 -3.38 1.58 -19.63
C TRP A 359 -4.01 0.29 -20.18
N PRO A 360 -3.22 -0.67 -20.72
CA PRO A 360 -1.79 -0.60 -20.98
C PRO A 360 -1.48 0.25 -22.20
N TYR A 361 -0.36 0.97 -22.14
CA TYR A 361 0.07 1.84 -23.23
C TYR A 361 0.42 1.04 -24.50
N ASN A 362 0.35 1.70 -25.67
CA ASN A 362 0.72 1.11 -26.95
C ASN A 362 2.05 1.63 -27.53
N PHE A 363 2.72 2.52 -26.79
CA PHE A 363 3.93 3.18 -27.28
C PHE A 363 5.26 2.61 -26.74
N PRO A 364 5.38 1.89 -25.60
CA PRO A 364 6.63 1.24 -25.23
C PRO A 364 7.03 0.18 -26.26
N LEU A 365 8.30 0.19 -26.67
CA LEU A 365 8.81 -0.71 -27.72
C LEU A 365 9.63 -1.88 -27.16
N SER A 366 9.32 -2.38 -26.00
CA SER A 366 9.90 -3.60 -25.48
C SER A 366 9.01 -4.81 -25.79
N GLU A 367 9.60 -5.91 -26.25
CA GLU A 367 8.91 -7.19 -26.42
C GLU A 367 8.39 -7.75 -25.07
N ASP A 368 9.01 -7.34 -23.96
CA ASP A 368 8.60 -7.73 -22.60
C ASP A 368 7.39 -6.93 -22.08
N TYR A 369 6.94 -5.90 -22.82
CA TYR A 369 5.78 -5.07 -22.49
C TYR A 369 4.59 -5.43 -23.40
N PRO A 370 3.67 -6.30 -22.94
CA PRO A 370 2.53 -6.70 -23.77
C PRO A 370 1.52 -5.56 -23.95
N THR A 371 1.08 -5.36 -25.17
CA THR A 371 -0.01 -4.42 -25.54
C THR A 371 -1.36 -4.98 -25.10
N ILE A 372 -2.44 -4.20 -25.30
CA ILE A 372 -3.81 -4.59 -24.90
C ILE A 372 -4.26 -5.86 -25.61
N GLU A 373 -3.92 -6.05 -26.88
CA GLU A 373 -4.30 -7.23 -27.69
C GLU A 373 -3.58 -8.50 -27.23
N GLN A 374 -2.48 -8.36 -26.52
CA GLN A 374 -1.69 -9.47 -25.97
C GLN A 374 -2.11 -9.84 -24.55
N ARG A 375 -3.16 -9.21 -24.03
CA ARG A 375 -3.68 -9.43 -22.68
C ARG A 375 -5.08 -10.05 -22.72
N GLY A 376 -5.54 -10.60 -21.61
CA GLY A 376 -6.89 -11.15 -21.48
C GLY A 376 -7.67 -10.50 -20.35
N SER A 377 -8.91 -10.97 -20.15
CA SER A 377 -9.79 -10.49 -19.10
C SER A 377 -10.56 -11.65 -18.47
N VAL A 378 -10.87 -11.49 -17.17
CA VAL A 378 -11.67 -12.44 -16.39
C VAL A 378 -12.83 -11.71 -15.76
N THR A 379 -14.04 -12.27 -15.83
CA THR A 379 -15.24 -11.75 -15.17
C THR A 379 -15.94 -12.84 -14.37
N GLY A 380 -16.84 -12.46 -13.49
CA GLY A 380 -17.66 -13.37 -12.72
C GLY A 380 -18.45 -12.63 -11.64
N ARG A 381 -19.16 -13.39 -10.82
CA ARG A 381 -19.86 -12.88 -9.65
C ARG A 381 -19.47 -13.69 -8.42
N LEU A 382 -19.00 -13.02 -7.37
CA LEU A 382 -18.66 -13.63 -6.08
C LEU A 382 -19.87 -13.55 -5.14
N LEU A 383 -20.25 -14.70 -4.62
CA LEU A 383 -21.29 -14.87 -3.63
C LEU A 383 -20.69 -15.44 -2.35
N ILE A 384 -21.31 -15.17 -1.21
CA ILE A 384 -20.93 -15.69 0.10
C ILE A 384 -21.98 -16.67 0.58
N ARG A 385 -21.52 -17.78 1.15
CA ARG A 385 -22.37 -18.75 1.80
C ARG A 385 -21.97 -18.93 3.26
N ASP A 386 -22.63 -18.22 4.15
CA ASP A 386 -22.51 -18.38 5.61
C ASP A 386 -23.87 -18.71 6.21
N ARG A 387 -24.10 -20.00 6.46
CA ARG A 387 -25.39 -20.53 6.93
C ARG A 387 -25.77 -20.07 8.33
N HIS A 388 -24.86 -19.46 9.08
CA HIS A 388 -25.11 -18.91 10.41
C HIS A 388 -25.40 -17.41 10.37
N ALA A 389 -25.11 -16.74 9.23
CA ALA A 389 -25.44 -15.35 9.00
C ALA A 389 -26.75 -15.19 8.19
N ASP A 390 -26.94 -16.02 7.14
CA ASP A 390 -28.12 -16.02 6.30
C ASP A 390 -28.35 -17.41 5.69
N ASP A 391 -29.63 -17.79 5.50
CA ASP A 391 -30.01 -19.03 4.82
C ASP A 391 -29.78 -18.97 3.31
N ASP A 392 -29.78 -17.77 2.73
CA ASP A 392 -29.52 -17.50 1.32
C ASP A 392 -28.07 -17.12 1.03
N TYR A 393 -27.76 -16.92 -0.25
CA TYR A 393 -26.47 -16.36 -0.67
C TYR A 393 -26.42 -14.85 -0.42
N ILE A 394 -25.34 -14.40 0.13
CA ILE A 394 -25.05 -12.98 0.36
C ILE A 394 -24.20 -12.49 -0.81
N TYR A 395 -24.46 -11.30 -1.34
CA TYR A 395 -23.60 -10.67 -2.33
C TYR A 395 -22.28 -10.24 -1.69
N ALA A 396 -21.17 -10.54 -2.36
CA ALA A 396 -19.84 -10.10 -1.91
C ALA A 396 -19.60 -8.63 -2.27
N ASP A 397 -20.40 -7.75 -1.67
CA ASP A 397 -20.30 -6.30 -1.90
C ASP A 397 -18.88 -5.82 -1.58
N SER A 398 -18.35 -5.02 -2.50
CA SER A 398 -17.03 -4.39 -2.36
C SER A 398 -15.87 -5.37 -2.13
N ALA A 399 -16.03 -6.66 -2.45
CA ALA A 399 -14.96 -7.66 -2.37
C ALA A 399 -13.75 -7.24 -3.20
N TYR A 400 -12.56 -7.50 -2.67
CA TYR A 400 -11.35 -7.44 -3.46
C TYR A 400 -11.14 -8.79 -4.14
N VAL A 401 -11.12 -8.76 -5.48
CA VAL A 401 -10.94 -9.96 -6.32
C VAL A 401 -9.71 -9.75 -7.18
N GLY A 402 -8.82 -10.72 -7.21
CA GLY A 402 -7.57 -10.56 -7.95
C GLY A 402 -6.98 -11.86 -8.46
N LEU A 403 -6.09 -11.71 -9.44
CA LEU A 403 -5.26 -12.76 -9.99
C LEU A 403 -3.82 -12.59 -9.53
N ALA A 404 -3.22 -13.66 -9.05
CA ALA A 404 -1.81 -13.73 -8.69
C ALA A 404 -1.25 -15.11 -9.07
N LEU A 405 0.07 -15.29 -9.01
CA LEU A 405 0.70 -16.59 -9.29
C LEU A 405 0.05 -17.71 -8.46
N PRO A 406 -0.04 -18.93 -9.01
CA PRO A 406 -0.61 -20.07 -8.31
C PRO A 406 0.05 -20.33 -6.95
N GLY A 407 -0.76 -20.57 -5.93
CA GLY A 407 -0.32 -20.82 -4.57
C GLY A 407 -1.48 -21.21 -3.65
N ASP A 408 -1.21 -21.32 -2.35
CA ASP A 408 -2.22 -21.61 -1.34
C ASP A 408 -3.19 -20.44 -1.12
N THR A 409 -4.30 -20.69 -0.45
CA THR A 409 -5.26 -19.65 -0.04
C THR A 409 -4.55 -18.57 0.79
N GLY A 410 -4.70 -17.30 0.39
CA GLY A 410 -4.03 -16.16 1.03
C GLY A 410 -2.55 -15.97 0.67
N SER A 411 -1.93 -16.85 -0.15
CA SER A 411 -0.52 -16.75 -0.57
C SER A 411 -0.21 -15.47 -1.33
N TRP A 412 -1.19 -14.89 -2.00
CA TRP A 412 -1.07 -13.65 -2.74
C TRP A 412 -0.48 -12.48 -1.92
N GLN A 413 -0.68 -12.48 -0.60
CA GLN A 413 -0.13 -11.44 0.27
C GLN A 413 1.40 -11.43 0.31
N ARG A 414 2.02 -12.60 0.14
CA ARG A 414 3.48 -12.78 0.19
C ARG A 414 4.10 -13.07 -1.16
N GLU A 415 3.25 -13.34 -2.16
CA GLU A 415 3.72 -13.48 -3.53
C GLU A 415 4.26 -12.13 -4.02
N CYS A 416 5.53 -12.04 -4.41
CA CYS A 416 6.19 -10.79 -4.73
C CYS A 416 7.03 -10.86 -6.03
N LYS A 417 7.15 -12.01 -6.69
CA LYS A 417 7.91 -12.17 -7.92
C LYS A 417 7.08 -11.95 -9.18
N GLY A 418 5.81 -12.35 -9.17
CA GLY A 418 4.90 -12.22 -10.31
C GLY A 418 4.16 -10.89 -10.37
N TYR A 419 3.19 -10.85 -11.27
CA TYR A 419 2.24 -9.75 -11.39
C TYR A 419 0.98 -10.08 -10.61
N GLN A 420 0.31 -9.03 -10.12
CA GLN A 420 -0.99 -9.16 -9.45
C GLN A 420 -1.99 -8.18 -10.06
N PHE A 421 -3.19 -8.64 -10.34
CA PHE A 421 -4.25 -7.86 -10.96
C PHE A 421 -5.46 -7.84 -10.05
N TRP A 422 -5.78 -6.69 -9.48
CA TRP A 422 -6.85 -6.57 -8.48
C TRP A 422 -7.94 -5.62 -8.94
N THR A 423 -9.19 -5.98 -8.66
CA THR A 423 -10.38 -5.16 -8.85
C THR A 423 -11.25 -5.17 -7.59
N ARG A 424 -12.27 -4.33 -7.55
CA ARG A 424 -13.35 -4.40 -6.56
C ARG A 424 -14.63 -4.88 -7.21
N ALA A 425 -15.34 -5.77 -6.53
CA ALA A 425 -16.69 -6.14 -6.90
C ALA A 425 -17.68 -5.00 -6.66
N ASP A 426 -18.73 -4.97 -7.43
CA ASP A 426 -19.88 -4.07 -7.20
C ASP A 426 -20.76 -4.56 -6.03
N ALA A 427 -21.85 -3.82 -5.73
CA ALA A 427 -22.79 -4.14 -4.67
C ALA A 427 -23.51 -5.49 -4.86
N PHE A 428 -23.44 -6.10 -6.04
CA PHE A 428 -24.02 -7.39 -6.35
C PHE A 428 -22.97 -8.52 -6.45
N GLY A 429 -21.73 -8.20 -6.13
CA GLY A 429 -20.60 -9.13 -6.19
C GLY A 429 -20.02 -9.32 -7.59
N ASN A 430 -20.47 -8.59 -8.62
CA ASN A 430 -19.90 -8.71 -9.96
C ASN A 430 -18.53 -8.07 -10.01
N PHE A 431 -17.60 -8.71 -10.72
CA PHE A 431 -16.25 -8.22 -10.91
C PHE A 431 -15.76 -8.42 -12.33
N THR A 432 -14.83 -7.57 -12.76
CA THR A 432 -14.07 -7.72 -14.00
C THR A 432 -12.62 -7.36 -13.75
N ILE A 433 -11.70 -8.27 -14.07
CA ILE A 433 -10.25 -8.07 -14.03
C ILE A 433 -9.80 -7.97 -15.48
N SER A 434 -9.49 -6.76 -15.92
CA SER A 434 -9.11 -6.45 -17.29
C SER A 434 -7.60 -6.37 -17.47
N ASN A 435 -7.14 -6.50 -18.72
CA ASN A 435 -5.76 -6.27 -19.13
C ASN A 435 -4.73 -7.16 -18.40
N VAL A 436 -5.12 -8.42 -18.13
CA VAL A 436 -4.26 -9.41 -17.48
C VAL A 436 -3.22 -9.91 -18.46
N ARG A 437 -1.94 -9.92 -18.09
CA ARG A 437 -0.85 -10.50 -18.87
C ARG A 437 -1.07 -11.99 -19.07
N THR A 438 -0.60 -12.54 -20.20
CA THR A 438 -0.61 -13.99 -20.45
C THR A 438 0.14 -14.76 -19.39
N GLY A 439 -0.36 -15.91 -18.99
CA GLY A 439 0.21 -16.77 -17.95
C GLY A 439 -0.84 -17.51 -17.15
N ASP A 440 -0.38 -18.29 -16.18
CA ASP A 440 -1.22 -19.07 -15.29
C ASP A 440 -1.37 -18.40 -13.94
N TYR A 441 -2.61 -18.28 -13.45
CA TYR A 441 -2.97 -17.60 -12.23
C TYR A 441 -3.94 -18.42 -11.38
N ASN A 442 -3.97 -18.18 -10.07
CA ASN A 442 -5.14 -18.45 -9.27
C ASN A 442 -5.93 -17.14 -9.03
N LEU A 443 -7.27 -17.27 -8.95
CA LEU A 443 -8.11 -16.18 -8.50
C LEU A 443 -8.24 -16.26 -6.99
N TYR A 444 -7.98 -15.13 -6.36
CA TYR A 444 -8.09 -14.92 -4.93
C TYR A 444 -9.09 -13.81 -4.64
N ALA A 445 -9.74 -13.90 -3.50
CA ALA A 445 -10.58 -12.80 -3.03
C ALA A 445 -10.59 -12.73 -1.50
N TRP A 446 -10.94 -11.57 -0.99
CA TRP A 446 -11.38 -11.38 0.37
C TRP A 446 -12.50 -10.33 0.41
N VAL A 447 -13.38 -10.45 1.40
CA VAL A 447 -14.60 -9.65 1.45
C VAL A 447 -14.62 -8.90 2.78
N PRO A 448 -14.67 -7.55 2.78
CA PRO A 448 -14.89 -6.78 4.00
C PRO A 448 -16.16 -7.25 4.72
N GLY A 449 -16.07 -7.45 6.03
CA GLY A 449 -17.15 -8.02 6.85
C GLY A 449 -17.10 -9.54 7.00
N PHE A 450 -16.20 -10.25 6.28
CA PHE A 450 -16.04 -11.71 6.38
C PHE A 450 -14.59 -12.09 6.57
N ILE A 451 -14.31 -13.00 7.52
CA ILE A 451 -12.96 -13.47 7.81
C ILE A 451 -12.41 -14.40 6.74
N GLY A 452 -11.10 -14.40 6.57
CA GLY A 452 -10.37 -15.36 5.72
C GLY A 452 -10.18 -14.90 4.29
N ASP A 453 -9.68 -15.84 3.50
CA ASP A 453 -9.38 -15.67 2.09
C ASP A 453 -10.17 -16.69 1.25
N TYR A 454 -10.64 -16.28 0.09
CA TYR A 454 -11.16 -17.15 -0.95
C TYR A 454 -10.07 -17.44 -1.96
N LYS A 455 -10.07 -18.66 -2.47
CA LYS A 455 -9.31 -19.09 -3.63
C LYS A 455 -10.20 -19.92 -4.51
N PHE A 456 -10.25 -19.60 -5.81
CA PHE A 456 -10.91 -20.42 -6.80
C PHE A 456 -10.09 -21.70 -7.07
N ASP A 457 -10.73 -22.85 -7.12
CA ASP A 457 -10.06 -24.16 -7.14
C ASP A 457 -9.23 -24.41 -8.41
N ALA A 458 -9.69 -23.87 -9.56
CA ALA A 458 -9.01 -24.08 -10.82
C ALA A 458 -7.94 -23.01 -11.11
N THR A 459 -6.88 -23.42 -11.80
CA THR A 459 -5.93 -22.47 -12.41
C THR A 459 -6.59 -21.82 -13.62
N ILE A 460 -6.39 -20.50 -13.74
CA ILE A 460 -6.88 -19.67 -14.84
C ILE A 460 -5.73 -19.36 -15.76
N SER A 461 -5.75 -19.92 -16.97
CA SER A 461 -4.74 -19.68 -18.01
C SER A 461 -5.18 -18.54 -18.91
N ILE A 462 -4.47 -17.44 -18.85
CA ILE A 462 -4.71 -16.25 -19.68
C ILE A 462 -3.89 -16.35 -20.97
N THR A 463 -4.58 -16.26 -22.08
CA THR A 463 -3.99 -16.17 -23.44
C THR A 463 -4.32 -14.82 -24.07
N SER A 464 -3.59 -14.44 -25.14
CA SER A 464 -3.80 -13.16 -25.83
C SER A 464 -5.25 -13.03 -26.31
N GLY A 465 -5.90 -11.92 -25.94
CA GLY A 465 -7.26 -11.58 -26.33
C GLY A 465 -8.35 -12.46 -25.69
N CYS A 466 -8.03 -13.36 -24.74
CA CYS A 466 -9.03 -14.19 -24.12
C CYS A 466 -9.99 -13.40 -23.21
N PHE A 467 -11.24 -13.84 -23.18
CA PHE A 467 -12.24 -13.39 -22.22
C PHE A 467 -12.81 -14.62 -21.52
N ILE A 468 -12.64 -14.70 -20.22
CA ILE A 468 -13.07 -15.83 -19.38
C ILE A 468 -14.18 -15.35 -18.46
N ASP A 469 -15.36 -15.97 -18.57
CA ASP A 469 -16.47 -15.77 -17.64
C ASP A 469 -16.56 -16.98 -16.69
N LEU A 470 -16.39 -16.72 -15.39
CA LEU A 470 -16.44 -17.74 -14.34
C LEU A 470 -17.88 -17.98 -13.84
N GLY A 471 -18.85 -17.16 -14.26
CA GLY A 471 -20.20 -17.19 -13.71
C GLY A 471 -20.25 -16.90 -12.21
N ASP A 472 -21.15 -17.58 -11.50
CA ASP A 472 -21.27 -17.46 -10.05
C ASP A 472 -20.26 -18.35 -9.36
N ILE A 473 -19.40 -17.73 -8.53
CA ILE A 473 -18.44 -18.42 -7.66
C ILE A 473 -18.81 -18.16 -6.19
N VAL A 474 -18.60 -19.15 -5.32
CA VAL A 474 -19.10 -19.10 -3.95
C VAL A 474 -17.96 -19.18 -2.95
N TYR A 475 -17.88 -18.21 -2.08
CA TYR A 475 -17.02 -18.21 -0.91
C TYR A 475 -17.77 -18.68 0.33
N ALA A 476 -17.31 -19.74 0.98
CA ALA A 476 -17.75 -20.16 2.31
C ALA A 476 -16.69 -19.72 3.34
N PRO A 477 -16.93 -18.64 4.09
CA PRO A 477 -16.00 -18.19 5.12
C PRO A 477 -15.81 -19.26 6.20
N PRO A 478 -14.65 -19.29 6.88
CA PRO A 478 -14.43 -20.20 8.01
C PRO A 478 -15.52 -20.05 9.08
N ARG A 479 -16.33 -21.09 9.29
CA ARG A 479 -17.46 -21.12 10.23
C ARG A 479 -17.75 -22.54 10.67
N ASP A 480 -17.71 -22.79 11.99
CA ASP A 480 -18.00 -24.10 12.58
C ASP A 480 -19.34 -24.11 13.37
N GLY A 481 -19.80 -22.94 13.81
CA GLY A 481 -21.03 -22.85 14.58
C GLY A 481 -21.57 -21.41 14.69
N PRO A 482 -22.68 -21.23 15.47
CA PRO A 482 -23.26 -19.90 15.68
C PRO A 482 -22.30 -19.00 16.44
N THR A 483 -22.34 -17.71 16.14
CA THR A 483 -21.58 -16.69 16.90
C THR A 483 -22.14 -16.54 18.30
N LEU A 484 -21.31 -16.74 19.33
CA LEU A 484 -21.64 -16.43 20.70
C LEU A 484 -21.33 -14.96 21.03
N TRP A 485 -20.20 -14.48 20.56
CA TRP A 485 -19.81 -13.06 20.58
C TRP A 485 -18.73 -12.79 19.54
N GLU A 486 -18.59 -11.51 19.21
CA GLU A 486 -17.56 -11.01 18.29
C GLU A 486 -17.07 -9.62 18.69
N ILE A 487 -15.84 -9.27 18.32
CA ILE A 487 -15.16 -8.00 18.59
C ILE A 487 -14.46 -7.54 17.31
N GLY A 488 -14.73 -6.33 16.85
CA GLY A 488 -14.15 -5.75 15.63
C GLY A 488 -14.98 -6.01 14.39
N ILE A 489 -14.44 -5.59 13.24
CA ILE A 489 -15.00 -5.76 11.89
C ILE A 489 -13.91 -6.38 11.01
N PRO A 490 -14.12 -7.56 10.43
CA PRO A 490 -13.08 -8.20 9.64
C PRO A 490 -12.85 -7.46 8.31
N ASP A 491 -11.92 -6.50 8.32
CA ASP A 491 -11.51 -5.69 7.16
C ASP A 491 -10.00 -5.69 6.91
N ARG A 492 -9.25 -6.47 7.69
CA ARG A 492 -7.79 -6.64 7.68
C ARG A 492 -7.04 -5.44 8.26
N SER A 493 -7.68 -4.59 9.02
CA SER A 493 -7.08 -3.46 9.70
C SER A 493 -7.46 -3.43 11.19
N ALA A 494 -6.87 -2.52 11.95
CA ALA A 494 -7.25 -2.23 13.32
C ALA A 494 -7.91 -0.84 13.44
N ALA A 495 -8.44 -0.31 12.31
CA ALA A 495 -8.91 1.06 12.23
C ALA A 495 -10.19 1.32 13.01
N GLU A 496 -11.02 0.29 13.19
CA GLU A 496 -12.28 0.38 13.95
C GLU A 496 -12.07 0.43 15.48
N PHE A 497 -10.90 0.00 15.96
CA PHE A 497 -10.57 0.00 17.38
C PHE A 497 -10.19 1.39 17.89
N TYR A 498 -10.04 1.50 19.19
CA TYR A 498 -9.69 2.76 19.83
C TYR A 498 -8.26 3.19 19.48
N VAL A 499 -8.13 4.17 18.62
CA VAL A 499 -6.90 4.90 18.34
C VAL A 499 -6.88 6.15 19.21
N PRO A 500 -5.91 6.29 20.16
CA PRO A 500 -5.86 7.43 21.07
C PRO A 500 -5.46 8.72 20.35
N ASP A 501 -5.68 9.83 21.02
CA ASP A 501 -5.04 11.07 20.61
C ASP A 501 -3.53 11.02 20.89
N PRO A 502 -2.70 11.68 20.08
CA PRO A 502 -1.26 11.69 20.27
C PRO A 502 -0.86 12.37 21.59
N ASN A 503 0.33 12.09 22.06
CA ASN A 503 0.95 12.91 23.10
C ASN A 503 1.02 14.36 22.59
N PRO A 504 0.53 15.37 23.37
CA PRO A 504 0.52 16.77 22.93
C PRO A 504 1.89 17.33 22.51
N ASN A 505 2.98 16.73 22.99
CA ASN A 505 4.33 17.11 22.62
C ASN A 505 4.83 16.49 21.29
N TYR A 506 4.06 15.56 20.68
CA TYR A 506 4.48 14.78 19.52
C TYR A 506 3.41 14.77 18.42
N VAL A 507 2.84 15.91 18.13
CA VAL A 507 1.72 16.05 17.19
C VAL A 507 2.22 16.37 15.79
N ASN A 508 1.64 15.73 14.77
CA ASN A 508 1.63 16.22 13.40
C ASN A 508 0.25 16.85 13.12
N ARG A 509 0.22 18.17 12.86
CA ARG A 509 -1.04 18.93 12.73
C ARG A 509 -1.90 18.50 11.54
N LEU A 510 -1.31 17.88 10.52
CA LEU A 510 -2.07 17.31 9.40
C LEU A 510 -3.11 16.28 9.87
N TYR A 511 -2.79 15.53 10.93
CA TYR A 511 -3.61 14.41 11.40
C TYR A 511 -4.43 14.72 12.67
N ILE A 512 -4.59 15.98 13.04
CA ILE A 512 -5.53 16.40 14.11
C ILE A 512 -6.95 16.34 13.55
N ASN A 513 -7.86 15.65 14.23
CA ASN A 513 -9.25 15.46 13.79
C ASN A 513 -9.38 14.84 12.39
N HIS A 514 -8.36 14.07 11.96
CA HIS A 514 -8.28 13.43 10.67
C HIS A 514 -8.74 11.95 10.77
N PRO A 515 -9.38 11.37 9.71
CA PRO A 515 -9.71 9.94 9.69
C PRO A 515 -8.47 9.06 9.93
N ASP A 516 -7.33 9.45 9.37
CA ASP A 516 -6.06 8.75 9.50
C ASP A 516 -5.26 9.18 10.74
N LYS A 517 -5.92 9.51 11.87
CA LYS A 517 -5.22 9.92 13.11
C LYS A 517 -4.23 8.88 13.64
N PHE A 518 -4.35 7.63 13.22
CA PHE A 518 -3.39 6.56 13.50
C PHE A 518 -1.98 6.85 12.99
N ARG A 519 -1.82 7.80 12.05
CA ARG A 519 -0.50 8.23 11.51
C ARG A 519 0.29 9.14 12.45
N GLN A 520 -0.26 9.49 13.59
CA GLN A 520 0.46 10.24 14.62
C GLN A 520 1.61 9.41 15.21
N TYR A 521 2.70 10.09 15.57
CA TYR A 521 3.85 9.45 16.21
C TYR A 521 3.54 9.01 17.64
N GLY A 522 4.11 7.88 18.07
CA GLY A 522 4.15 7.49 19.47
C GLY A 522 2.85 6.98 20.07
N LEU A 523 1.84 6.66 19.24
CA LEU A 523 0.54 6.19 19.76
C LEU A 523 0.66 4.89 20.58
N TRP A 524 1.64 4.04 20.30
CA TRP A 524 1.90 2.83 21.08
C TRP A 524 2.29 3.13 22.53
N GLU A 525 2.95 4.27 22.80
CA GLU A 525 3.35 4.68 24.15
C GLU A 525 2.14 5.10 25.00
N ARG A 526 1.06 5.56 24.35
CA ARG A 526 -0.19 5.94 25.03
C ARG A 526 -0.85 4.78 25.78
N TYR A 527 -0.55 3.53 25.41
CA TYR A 527 -1.11 2.35 26.07
C TYR A 527 -0.82 2.36 27.57
N ALA A 528 0.43 2.52 27.98
CA ALA A 528 0.80 2.51 29.40
C ALA A 528 0.21 3.68 30.19
N GLU A 529 -0.02 4.83 29.52
CA GLU A 529 -0.65 6.00 30.16
C GLU A 529 -2.16 5.83 30.35
N LEU A 530 -2.83 5.15 29.43
CA LEU A 530 -4.27 4.89 29.47
C LEU A 530 -4.64 3.71 30.37
N TYR A 531 -3.72 2.80 30.57
CA TYR A 531 -3.91 1.61 31.41
C TYR A 531 -2.84 1.53 32.53
N PRO A 532 -2.77 2.53 33.45
CA PRO A 532 -1.68 2.62 34.43
C PRO A 532 -1.68 1.49 35.46
N ASP A 533 -2.87 1.03 35.85
CA ASP A 533 -3.06 0.09 36.96
C ASP A 533 -3.14 -1.38 36.54
N GLY A 534 -3.04 -1.67 35.24
CA GLY A 534 -3.16 -3.03 34.74
C GLY A 534 -3.34 -3.06 33.22
N ASP A 535 -3.54 -4.24 32.66
CA ASP A 535 -3.78 -4.40 31.24
C ASP A 535 -5.28 -4.32 30.90
N LEU A 536 -5.58 -4.13 29.62
CA LEU A 536 -6.92 -3.99 29.10
C LEU A 536 -7.83 -5.17 29.48
N VAL A 537 -9.03 -4.84 29.96
CA VAL A 537 -10.12 -5.78 30.21
C VAL A 537 -11.33 -5.37 29.37
N TYR A 538 -11.78 -6.27 28.52
CA TYR A 538 -12.97 -6.11 27.67
C TYR A 538 -14.07 -7.05 28.17
N THR A 539 -15.25 -6.53 28.46
CA THR A 539 -16.42 -7.33 28.89
C THR A 539 -17.44 -7.36 27.77
N VAL A 540 -17.70 -8.55 27.24
CA VAL A 540 -18.69 -8.77 26.18
C VAL A 540 -20.08 -8.35 26.65
N GLY A 541 -20.77 -7.56 25.86
CA GLY A 541 -22.10 -7.03 26.17
C GLY A 541 -22.10 -5.75 27.02
N GLU A 542 -20.94 -5.31 27.53
CA GLU A 542 -20.79 -4.08 28.32
C GLU A 542 -19.81 -3.10 27.64
N SER A 543 -18.66 -3.62 27.18
CA SER A 543 -17.61 -2.81 26.52
C SER A 543 -17.93 -2.56 25.05
N ASP A 544 -17.45 -1.42 24.55
CA ASP A 544 -17.53 -0.98 23.14
C ASP A 544 -16.13 -1.02 22.53
N TYR A 545 -15.90 -1.88 21.55
CA TYR A 545 -14.56 -2.06 20.97
C TYR A 545 -14.00 -0.78 20.33
N THR A 546 -14.84 0.16 19.89
CA THR A 546 -14.40 1.45 19.34
C THR A 546 -13.80 2.39 20.40
N LYS A 547 -13.99 2.08 21.69
CA LYS A 547 -13.52 2.86 22.84
C LYS A 547 -12.66 2.06 23.82
N ASP A 548 -13.02 0.79 24.03
CA ASP A 548 -12.48 -0.04 25.11
C ASP A 548 -11.48 -1.10 24.61
N TRP A 549 -11.23 -1.17 23.28
CA TRP A 549 -10.22 -2.02 22.70
C TRP A 549 -9.14 -1.18 22.05
N PHE A 550 -7.95 -1.14 22.65
CA PHE A 550 -6.83 -0.35 22.11
C PHE A 550 -6.34 -0.94 20.78
N PHE A 551 -6.01 -0.10 19.80
CA PHE A 551 -5.68 -0.52 18.42
C PHE A 551 -4.50 -1.49 18.30
N ALA A 552 -3.62 -1.56 19.32
CA ALA A 552 -2.44 -2.44 19.30
C ALA A 552 -2.10 -2.95 20.71
N GLN A 553 -2.00 -4.24 20.88
CA GLN A 553 -1.46 -4.86 22.09
C GLN A 553 0.06 -4.78 22.04
N VAL A 554 0.62 -3.83 22.75
CA VAL A 554 2.06 -3.52 22.77
C VAL A 554 2.67 -3.87 24.12
N THR A 555 4.00 -3.83 24.20
CA THR A 555 4.75 -3.97 25.43
C THR A 555 4.54 -2.76 26.35
N ARG A 556 4.76 -2.95 27.63
CA ARG A 556 4.77 -1.92 28.66
C ARG A 556 6.20 -1.70 29.16
N LYS A 557 6.59 -0.47 29.47
CA LYS A 557 7.86 -0.24 30.15
C LYS A 557 7.80 -0.77 31.59
N SER A 558 8.91 -1.34 32.06
CA SER A 558 9.09 -1.71 33.47
C SER A 558 9.08 -0.48 34.38
N ASP A 559 8.83 -0.66 35.67
CA ASP A 559 8.76 0.45 36.66
C ASP A 559 10.06 1.26 36.71
N ASP A 560 11.21 0.62 36.50
CA ASP A 560 12.53 1.26 36.47
C ASP A 560 12.85 1.93 35.11
N GLN A 561 11.93 1.87 34.13
CA GLN A 561 12.05 2.43 32.76
C GLN A 561 13.23 1.88 31.93
N THR A 562 13.85 0.76 32.37
CA THR A 562 15.06 0.20 31.73
C THR A 562 14.76 -0.93 30.74
N SER A 563 13.62 -1.58 30.87
CA SER A 563 13.21 -2.74 30.07
C SER A 563 11.72 -2.68 29.69
N TYR A 564 11.31 -3.66 28.91
CA TYR A 564 9.90 -3.83 28.56
C TYR A 564 9.37 -5.13 29.12
N ILE A 565 8.08 -5.17 29.46
CA ILE A 565 7.37 -6.32 29.99
C ILE A 565 6.21 -6.73 29.08
N PRO A 566 5.84 -8.02 29.06
CA PRO A 566 4.68 -8.54 28.35
C PRO A 566 3.38 -7.90 28.83
N THR A 567 2.35 -7.91 27.98
CA THR A 567 1.00 -7.48 28.31
C THR A 567 0.00 -8.62 28.17
N THR A 568 -1.00 -8.66 29.03
CA THR A 568 -2.05 -9.69 29.03
C THR A 568 -3.43 -9.04 29.04
N TRP A 569 -4.08 -9.02 27.88
CA TRP A 569 -5.45 -8.53 27.76
C TRP A 569 -6.45 -9.62 28.19
N GLN A 570 -7.61 -9.20 28.67
CA GLN A 570 -8.68 -10.09 29.11
C GLN A 570 -9.96 -9.83 28.33
N ILE A 571 -10.59 -10.92 27.85
CA ILE A 571 -11.95 -10.89 27.34
C ILE A 571 -12.82 -11.63 28.35
N ARG A 572 -13.77 -10.94 28.98
CA ARG A 572 -14.74 -11.50 29.91
C ARG A 572 -16.08 -11.69 29.23
N PHE A 573 -16.70 -12.83 29.40
CA PHE A 573 -17.99 -13.16 28.81
C PHE A 573 -18.73 -14.18 29.61
N LYS A 574 -20.07 -14.25 29.43
CA LYS A 574 -20.95 -15.23 30.10
C LYS A 574 -21.41 -16.30 29.14
N LEU A 575 -21.51 -17.52 29.62
CA LEU A 575 -22.18 -18.62 28.96
C LEU A 575 -23.32 -19.13 29.86
N ASP A 576 -24.54 -19.14 29.34
CA ASP A 576 -25.69 -19.66 30.06
C ASP A 576 -25.62 -21.19 30.22
N THR A 577 -25.04 -21.86 29.23
CA THR A 577 -24.89 -23.31 29.16
C THR A 577 -23.58 -23.69 28.48
N VAL A 578 -22.88 -24.68 29.01
CA VAL A 578 -21.72 -25.30 28.37
C VAL A 578 -22.06 -26.73 27.98
N TYR A 579 -22.09 -27.00 26.68
CA TYR A 579 -22.33 -28.34 26.11
C TYR A 579 -21.06 -29.18 26.26
N GLN A 580 -21.08 -30.20 27.10
CA GLN A 580 -19.90 -30.99 27.48
C GLN A 580 -19.19 -31.70 26.31
N ASN A 581 -19.96 -32.12 25.30
CA ASN A 581 -19.45 -32.72 24.07
C ASN A 581 -19.43 -31.74 22.90
N GLY A 582 -19.74 -30.46 23.16
CA GLY A 582 -19.81 -29.43 22.12
C GLY A 582 -18.42 -28.99 21.66
N SER A 583 -18.28 -28.75 20.40
CA SER A 583 -17.08 -28.14 19.79
C SER A 583 -17.26 -26.63 19.75
N TYR A 584 -16.39 -25.91 20.44
CA TYR A 584 -16.32 -24.44 20.38
C TYR A 584 -15.11 -24.03 19.56
N LYS A 585 -15.18 -22.87 18.91
CA LYS A 585 -14.09 -22.36 18.08
C LYS A 585 -13.83 -20.88 18.39
N LEU A 586 -12.58 -20.55 18.72
CA LEU A 586 -12.15 -19.15 18.82
C LEU A 586 -11.41 -18.78 17.53
N ARG A 587 -11.94 -17.77 16.81
CA ARG A 587 -11.31 -17.16 15.64
C ARG A 587 -10.58 -15.91 16.08
N ILE A 588 -9.31 -15.79 15.69
CA ILE A 588 -8.49 -14.60 15.93
C ILE A 588 -7.90 -14.17 14.59
N ALA A 589 -8.37 -13.06 14.07
CA ALA A 589 -7.81 -12.40 12.92
C ALA A 589 -6.86 -11.28 13.40
N ILE A 590 -5.66 -11.25 12.84
CA ILE A 590 -4.59 -10.33 13.18
C ILE A 590 -4.28 -9.48 11.94
N ALA A 591 -4.40 -8.16 12.08
CA ALA A 591 -4.08 -7.20 11.04
C ALA A 591 -2.57 -7.00 10.86
N SER A 592 -1.80 -7.06 11.96
CA SER A 592 -0.34 -6.91 11.93
C SER A 592 0.30 -7.55 13.17
N ALA A 593 1.52 -8.05 13.02
CA ALA A 593 2.32 -8.54 14.14
C ALA A 593 3.80 -8.21 13.94
N THR A 594 4.45 -7.72 14.99
CA THR A 594 5.85 -7.32 14.97
C THR A 594 6.66 -8.17 15.96
N TYR A 595 7.33 -9.21 15.49
CA TYR A 595 8.16 -10.12 16.29
C TYR A 595 7.51 -10.54 17.63
N SER A 596 6.23 -10.88 17.57
CA SER A 596 5.36 -11.14 18.71
C SER A 596 5.08 -12.63 18.88
N GLU A 597 4.50 -12.99 20.00
CA GLU A 597 3.92 -14.30 20.26
C GLU A 597 2.64 -14.11 21.06
N LEU A 598 1.52 -14.56 20.51
CA LEU A 598 0.24 -14.57 21.20
C LEU A 598 0.03 -15.91 21.90
N GLN A 599 -0.16 -15.87 23.21
CA GLN A 599 -0.54 -17.02 24.01
C GLN A 599 -1.99 -16.84 24.49
N VAL A 600 -2.82 -17.87 24.34
CA VAL A 600 -4.22 -17.86 24.73
C VAL A 600 -4.47 -18.83 25.88
N ARG A 601 -5.13 -18.35 26.95
CA ARG A 601 -5.53 -19.17 28.09
C ARG A 601 -7.00 -18.91 28.42
N PHE A 602 -7.68 -19.95 28.86
CA PHE A 602 -9.10 -19.88 29.31
C PHE A 602 -9.16 -20.06 30.83
N ASN A 603 -9.85 -19.18 31.52
CA ASN A 603 -10.23 -19.21 32.92
C ASN A 603 -9.07 -19.33 33.96
N ASN A 604 -7.86 -19.65 33.55
CA ASN A 604 -6.71 -19.73 34.46
C ASN A 604 -5.44 -19.22 33.75
N LEU A 605 -4.97 -18.05 34.16
CA LEU A 605 -3.77 -17.40 33.62
C LEU A 605 -2.49 -18.23 33.85
N ASN A 606 -2.44 -19.06 34.91
CA ASN A 606 -1.24 -19.78 35.33
C ASN A 606 -1.04 -21.12 34.59
N ILE A 607 -1.95 -21.52 33.73
CA ILE A 607 -1.80 -22.74 32.93
C ILE A 607 -0.54 -22.67 32.07
N ASN A 608 0.32 -23.68 32.18
CA ASN A 608 1.53 -23.82 31.38
C ASN A 608 1.69 -25.29 30.94
N PRO A 609 1.78 -25.58 29.64
CA PRO A 609 1.77 -24.62 28.53
C PRO A 609 0.41 -23.91 28.37
N PRO A 610 0.35 -22.76 27.65
CA PRO A 610 -0.91 -22.11 27.32
C PRO A 610 -1.79 -23.06 26.48
N HIS A 611 -3.10 -22.84 26.47
CA HIS A 611 -4.01 -23.63 25.65
C HIS A 611 -3.72 -23.50 24.15
N PHE A 612 -3.22 -22.34 23.73
CA PHE A 612 -2.75 -22.09 22.40
C PHE A 612 -1.59 -21.08 22.40
N SER A 613 -0.64 -21.24 21.47
CA SER A 613 0.40 -20.27 21.17
C SER A 613 0.60 -20.18 19.66
N THR A 614 0.77 -18.96 19.15
CA THR A 614 1.16 -18.74 17.77
C THR A 614 2.62 -19.11 17.50
N GLY A 615 3.45 -19.27 18.56
CA GLY A 615 4.88 -19.14 18.43
C GLY A 615 5.28 -17.73 17.97
N LEU A 616 6.53 -17.57 17.55
CA LEU A 616 7.01 -16.29 17.03
C LEU A 616 6.34 -15.96 15.69
N ILE A 617 5.64 -14.83 15.64
CA ILE A 617 4.94 -14.33 14.45
C ILE A 617 5.33 -12.91 14.09
N GLY A 618 5.17 -12.61 12.81
CA GLY A 618 5.26 -11.26 12.25
C GLY A 618 6.69 -10.76 12.08
N ARG A 619 6.92 -10.18 10.92
CA ARG A 619 8.10 -9.38 10.62
C ARG A 619 7.69 -8.00 10.14
N ASP A 620 6.44 -7.65 10.39
CA ASP A 620 5.84 -6.37 10.07
C ASP A 620 6.55 -5.27 10.89
N ASN A 621 6.42 -4.05 10.45
CA ASN A 621 6.94 -2.89 11.17
C ASN A 621 5.90 -1.76 11.22
N SER A 622 4.62 -2.13 11.10
CA SER A 622 3.51 -1.17 11.01
C SER A 622 3.37 -0.33 12.27
N ILE A 623 3.49 -0.92 13.47
CA ILE A 623 3.40 -0.18 14.74
C ILE A 623 4.41 0.96 14.78
N ALA A 624 5.70 0.67 14.53
CA ALA A 624 6.77 1.67 14.55
C ALA A 624 6.65 2.70 13.42
N ARG A 625 5.97 2.36 12.33
CA ARG A 625 5.83 3.17 11.11
C ARG A 625 4.45 3.79 10.94
N HIS A 626 3.71 3.94 12.02
CA HIS A 626 2.40 4.61 12.04
C HIS A 626 1.41 4.00 11.05
N GLY A 627 1.45 2.67 10.91
CA GLY A 627 0.47 1.91 10.14
C GLY A 627 -0.63 1.36 11.01
N ILE A 628 -1.73 0.95 10.40
CA ILE A 628 -2.89 0.35 11.07
C ILE A 628 -3.11 -1.11 10.64
N HIS A 629 -2.32 -1.61 9.72
CA HIS A 629 -2.30 -2.97 9.21
C HIS A 629 -0.93 -3.33 8.63
N GLY A 630 -0.67 -4.63 8.50
CA GLY A 630 0.52 -5.21 7.87
C GLY A 630 0.13 -6.45 7.07
N LEU A 631 0.65 -7.63 7.44
CA LEU A 631 0.26 -8.91 6.86
C LEU A 631 -0.81 -9.60 7.72
N TYR A 632 -1.95 -9.85 7.12
CA TYR A 632 -3.09 -10.53 7.74
C TYR A 632 -2.77 -11.97 8.10
N ARG A 633 -3.27 -12.41 9.27
CA ARG A 633 -3.20 -13.80 9.75
C ARG A 633 -4.52 -14.18 10.39
N LEU A 634 -4.99 -15.39 10.13
CA LEU A 634 -6.19 -15.94 10.76
C LEU A 634 -5.83 -17.22 11.52
N TYR A 635 -6.19 -17.26 12.79
CA TYR A 635 -6.09 -18.44 13.63
C TYR A 635 -7.47 -18.98 13.99
N SER A 636 -7.59 -20.30 13.91
CA SER A 636 -8.79 -21.05 14.28
C SER A 636 -8.42 -22.02 15.41
N ILE A 637 -8.90 -21.74 16.61
CA ILE A 637 -8.51 -22.44 17.84
C ILE A 637 -9.67 -23.30 18.31
N ASP A 638 -9.44 -24.61 18.39
CA ASP A 638 -10.41 -25.55 19.02
C ASP A 638 -10.44 -25.31 20.52
N VAL A 639 -11.61 -24.94 21.02
CA VAL A 639 -11.83 -24.67 22.44
C VAL A 639 -12.58 -25.86 23.06
N LYS A 640 -11.90 -26.59 23.92
CA LYS A 640 -12.52 -27.73 24.59
C LYS A 640 -13.53 -27.24 25.62
N SER A 641 -14.71 -27.88 25.69
CA SER A 641 -15.76 -27.54 26.65
C SER A 641 -15.27 -27.54 28.10
N VAL A 642 -14.33 -28.43 28.48
CA VAL A 642 -13.72 -28.49 29.81
C VAL A 642 -12.89 -27.26 30.19
N TRP A 643 -12.58 -26.37 29.26
CA TRP A 643 -11.93 -25.09 29.53
C TRP A 643 -12.92 -23.98 29.84
N LEU A 644 -14.21 -24.24 29.60
CA LEU A 644 -15.32 -23.30 29.78
C LEU A 644 -16.16 -23.68 30.97
N VAL A 645 -16.83 -22.71 31.58
CA VAL A 645 -17.78 -22.91 32.70
C VAL A 645 -19.09 -22.18 32.38
N GLU A 646 -20.19 -22.69 32.94
CA GLU A 646 -21.45 -21.92 32.99
C GLU A 646 -21.25 -20.70 33.88
N GLY A 647 -21.74 -19.55 33.44
CA GLY A 647 -21.49 -18.26 34.07
C GLY A 647 -20.29 -17.55 33.48
N GLU A 648 -19.50 -16.90 34.33
CA GLU A 648 -18.37 -16.03 33.91
C GLU A 648 -17.18 -16.82 33.40
N ASN A 649 -16.69 -16.44 32.22
CA ASN A 649 -15.48 -16.95 31.60
C ASN A 649 -14.52 -15.81 31.27
N THR A 650 -13.23 -16.10 31.24
CA THR A 650 -12.19 -15.15 30.85
C THR A 650 -11.21 -15.79 29.86
N ILE A 651 -10.99 -15.14 28.75
CA ILE A 651 -9.88 -15.44 27.86
C ILE A 651 -8.75 -14.47 28.16
N PHE A 652 -7.55 -15.00 28.40
CA PHE A 652 -6.33 -14.23 28.56
C PHE A 652 -5.53 -14.28 27.26
N LEU A 653 -5.27 -13.10 26.69
CA LEU A 653 -4.47 -12.89 25.48
C LEU A 653 -3.13 -12.29 25.90
N THR A 654 -2.09 -13.10 26.01
CA THR A 654 -0.75 -12.64 26.41
C THR A 654 0.13 -12.44 25.19
N GLN A 655 0.54 -11.20 24.93
CA GLN A 655 1.66 -10.90 24.04
C GLN A 655 2.95 -11.06 24.85
N SER A 656 3.67 -12.19 24.64
CA SER A 656 4.73 -12.67 25.55
C SER A 656 6.12 -12.09 25.26
N ARG A 657 6.35 -11.47 24.10
CA ARG A 657 7.66 -10.93 23.69
C ARG A 657 7.79 -9.48 24.13
N SER A 658 8.94 -9.12 24.74
CA SER A 658 9.11 -7.77 25.34
C SER A 658 10.53 -7.22 25.25
N THR A 659 11.22 -7.45 24.14
CA THR A 659 12.59 -6.93 23.95
C THR A 659 12.66 -5.56 23.26
N SER A 660 11.52 -5.03 22.80
CA SER A 660 11.41 -3.76 22.08
C SER A 660 10.03 -3.12 22.29
N PRO A 661 9.94 -1.78 22.31
CA PRO A 661 8.65 -1.07 22.38
C PRO A 661 7.74 -1.32 21.18
N PHE A 662 8.30 -1.77 20.07
CA PHE A 662 7.58 -1.97 18.82
C PHE A 662 7.03 -3.39 18.63
N GLN A 663 7.32 -4.30 19.56
CA GLN A 663 6.74 -5.63 19.58
C GLN A 663 5.28 -5.53 20.00
N GLY A 664 4.40 -6.07 19.16
CA GLY A 664 2.97 -5.96 19.40
C GLY A 664 2.15 -6.64 18.33
N ILE A 665 0.86 -6.70 18.59
CA ILE A 665 -0.17 -7.32 17.76
C ILE A 665 -1.28 -6.30 17.55
N MET A 666 -1.66 -6.06 16.30
CA MET A 666 -2.89 -5.40 15.93
C MET A 666 -3.91 -6.46 15.57
N TYR A 667 -5.00 -6.51 16.32
CA TYR A 667 -6.12 -7.38 15.98
C TYR A 667 -6.92 -6.75 14.85
N ASP A 668 -7.57 -7.58 14.05
CA ASP A 668 -8.58 -7.22 13.08
C ASP A 668 -9.97 -7.63 13.60
N TYR A 669 -10.08 -8.88 14.07
CA TYR A 669 -11.38 -9.40 14.49
C TYR A 669 -11.22 -10.63 15.40
N LEU A 670 -12.11 -10.77 16.36
CA LEU A 670 -12.20 -11.94 17.24
C LEU A 670 -13.64 -12.44 17.28
N ARG A 671 -13.82 -13.77 17.26
CA ARG A 671 -15.15 -14.40 17.36
C ARG A 671 -15.07 -15.72 18.10
N LEU A 672 -15.97 -15.92 19.06
CA LEU A 672 -16.22 -17.24 19.65
C LEU A 672 -17.47 -17.85 19.01
N GLU A 673 -17.32 -19.05 18.49
CA GLU A 673 -18.41 -19.86 17.91
C GLU A 673 -18.79 -20.96 18.90
N GLY A 674 -20.11 -21.21 19.05
CA GLY A 674 -20.65 -22.30 19.81
C GLY A 674 -20.78 -23.58 18.98
N PRO A 675 -21.23 -24.68 19.60
CA PRO A 675 -21.48 -25.94 18.91
C PRO A 675 -22.56 -25.78 17.85
N SER A 676 -22.39 -26.46 16.70
CA SER A 676 -23.43 -26.57 15.70
C SER A 676 -24.65 -27.32 16.25
N GLY A 677 -25.86 -27.05 15.70
CA GLY A 677 -27.12 -27.61 16.25
C GLY A 677 -27.21 -29.15 16.24
N SER A 678 -26.37 -29.86 15.49
CA SER A 678 -26.22 -31.32 15.55
C SER A 678 -25.56 -31.80 16.85
N ASP A 679 -24.64 -31.01 17.41
CA ASP A 679 -23.92 -31.34 18.65
C ASP A 679 -24.70 -30.90 19.91
N ALA A 680 -25.66 -29.97 19.72
CA ALA A 680 -26.51 -29.46 20.81
C ALA A 680 -27.68 -30.41 21.18
N ASN A 681 -28.02 -31.42 20.35
CA ASN A 681 -29.15 -32.28 20.53
C ASN A 681 -28.91 -33.53 21.41
N GLU A 682 -27.68 -33.77 21.87
CA GLU A 682 -27.43 -34.80 22.90
C GLU A 682 -27.67 -34.24 24.32
N ARG A 683 -28.92 -33.91 24.62
CA ARG A 683 -29.41 -33.87 26.00
C ARG A 683 -29.76 -35.30 26.41
N ILE A 684 -28.97 -35.88 27.26
CA ILE A 684 -29.40 -37.02 28.09
C ILE A 684 -30.06 -36.49 29.35
#